data_321b369ee797ca6846823e739216e05c
#
_entry.id   321b369ee797ca6846823e739216e05c
#
_cell.length_a   1.000
_cell.length_b   1.000
_cell.length_c   1.000
_cell.angle_alpha   90.00
_cell.angle_beta   90.00
_cell.angle_gamma   90.00
#
_symmetry.space_group_name_H-M   'P 1'
#
loop_
_entity.id
_entity.type
_entity.pdbx_description
1 polymer ?
#
loop_
_entity_poly.entity_id
_entity_poly.type
_entity_poly.pdbx_seq_one_letter_code
_entity_poly.pdbx_strand_id
1 'polypeptide(L)'
;MGFTFFNPHNPAPSRAKADHARFVQRIRRRYTPERDAFAQQAPGTPTEDTIDALIDHLLAEGRALPSALRVARQLVLERLACIDVEQSCALADVTTAMTELAQATLERALICAQEEFDAVHGAPFNEQGQRIDLWVIGMGKLGGRELNVSSDIDLIYVYEDDGHTTGIDDGRGGIKGQISAHEYFSNVAKRLFGLIGDTTEDGFVFRVDLALRPNGNSGPPVVSLAMLEEYFLVQGREWERFAWLKSRIVAPRAAMPQGSRHARALALRDVVIPFVFRRYLDYGIFEGLRQLHRKIRDEANRRAAGRPERANDVKLSRGGIREIEVTVQLLQVVRGGQFPEIRTRSTLKALKRLAARSLISDATADKLAQAYTFLRQVEHRIQFLDDQQTHCLPQGDADLAWIAASLGLKCSRETCELFEQLGEVRELVAMEFDALLHEGNAPSSKPGGCRSCGGPPLPVDSEEFIAKLPEPIASHVRTFAAQPRVNLLSDTAKLRLAKLIGRATLLAYTSEDCSDATPQDCLGQDAVLRFIDWLNPLLRRDSYLSLLAERPEVLKRLLRLLGLAKWSTRYLMLHPGVIDELADPRLMEGRFDPIAYQQDLQDRHRGWERDGQADEEALLDTLRRAHHAEIFRTLVRDIEKLLTVEQVADDLSALADATLDITLKWAWGHLQQRPPKQARYAVGRDPHFAVIAYGKLGGKELGYGSDLDVVFLFDDTQDRPAPDAGPDAPDPIDAYLVFARKVINWLTLRTSAGELFDIDTALRPNGNAGLLVTSFHSFDDYQRQRGSNTAWTWEHQALSRARWCAGDPALAARFETTRRAILSTVRDTQALGDEVLAMRERLRAAHACPPDKFDVKHSAGGMIDVEFAVQYLVLAHSHAHPDLQDNVGNIALLSRAEQAGLLPTGIGHDAGQAYRELRRVQHRARLDESALQLTSDAKDAIEPHRDAVLRLWDAVFIGPSTPTPTAT
;
A
#
# COMPACT_ATOMS: atom_id res chain seq x y z
N MET A 1 -18.31 -5.28 30.55
CA MET A 1 -17.64 -4.70 31.71
C MET A 1 -16.58 -3.74 31.15
N GLY A 2 -16.71 -2.44 31.45
CA GLY A 2 -15.73 -1.45 30.97
C GLY A 2 -14.43 -1.58 31.73
N PHE A 3 -13.38 -1.90 31.06
CA PHE A 3 -12.02 -1.92 31.63
C PHE A 3 -11.62 -0.49 31.98
N THR A 4 -11.40 -0.19 33.24
CA THR A 4 -10.78 1.06 33.70
C THR A 4 -9.27 0.89 33.59
N PHE A 5 -8.73 1.12 32.41
CA PHE A 5 -7.28 1.12 32.21
C PHE A 5 -6.63 2.28 32.96
N PHE A 6 -5.45 2.02 33.51
CA PHE A 6 -4.50 3.04 33.96
C PHE A 6 -4.43 4.17 32.91
N ASN A 7 -4.75 5.38 33.32
CA ASN A 7 -4.64 6.55 32.43
C ASN A 7 -3.18 7.06 32.45
N PRO A 8 -2.38 6.77 31.43
CA PRO A 8 -0.97 7.18 31.42
C PRO A 8 -0.77 8.69 31.33
N HIS A 9 -1.86 9.46 31.06
CA HIS A 9 -1.82 10.93 30.94
C HIS A 9 -2.15 11.68 32.23
N ASN A 10 -2.51 10.96 33.31
CA ASN A 10 -2.73 11.58 34.62
C ASN A 10 -2.32 10.62 35.75
N PRO A 11 -1.02 10.31 35.89
CA PRO A 11 -0.53 9.47 37.00
C PRO A 11 -0.72 10.22 38.29
N ALA A 12 -1.26 9.53 39.31
CA ALA A 12 -1.21 10.04 40.69
C ALA A 12 0.27 10.28 41.08
N PRO A 13 0.61 11.34 41.83
CA PRO A 13 2.00 11.64 42.15
C PRO A 13 2.63 10.42 42.84
N SER A 14 3.72 9.92 42.25
CA SER A 14 4.45 8.76 42.77
C SER A 14 4.91 9.02 44.19
N ARG A 15 4.64 8.09 45.10
CA ARG A 15 5.17 8.12 46.49
C ARG A 15 6.54 7.44 46.60
N ALA A 16 7.00 6.82 45.51
CA ALA A 16 8.29 6.12 45.52
C ALA A 16 9.46 7.10 45.33
N LYS A 17 10.58 6.81 45.89
CA LYS A 17 11.84 7.54 45.75
C LYS A 17 12.83 6.74 44.95
N ALA A 18 13.61 7.41 44.09
CA ALA A 18 14.68 6.78 43.33
C ALA A 18 15.78 6.18 44.21
N ASP A 19 15.93 6.70 45.44
CA ASP A 19 16.86 6.16 46.44
C ASP A 19 16.64 4.72 46.85
N HIS A 20 15.49 4.11 46.58
CA HIS A 20 15.31 2.69 46.79
C HIS A 20 16.21 1.84 45.86
N ALA A 21 16.45 2.32 44.66
CA ALA A 21 17.28 1.63 43.67
C ALA A 21 18.76 1.58 44.10
N ARG A 22 19.30 0.38 44.22
CA ARG A 22 20.66 0.16 44.76
C ARG A 22 21.74 0.77 43.87
N PHE A 23 21.50 0.81 42.54
CA PHE A 23 22.45 1.44 41.63
C PHE A 23 22.47 2.98 41.79
N VAL A 24 21.32 3.62 42.00
CA VAL A 24 21.22 5.07 42.26
C VAL A 24 22.01 5.44 43.54
N GLN A 25 21.87 4.63 44.59
CA GLN A 25 22.64 4.84 45.82
C GLN A 25 24.15 4.76 45.57
N ARG A 26 24.63 3.80 44.73
CA ARG A 26 26.06 3.68 44.39
C ARG A 26 26.56 4.91 43.63
N ILE A 27 25.81 5.39 42.64
CA ILE A 27 26.19 6.56 41.84
C ILE A 27 26.25 7.79 42.74
N ARG A 28 25.26 8.04 43.56
CA ARG A 28 25.19 9.18 44.49
C ARG A 28 26.36 9.22 45.48
N ARG A 29 26.89 8.06 45.92
CA ARG A 29 28.08 7.98 46.77
C ARG A 29 29.38 8.24 46.00
N ARG A 30 29.46 7.81 44.75
CA ARG A 30 30.75 7.82 44.04
C ARG A 30 30.98 9.09 43.24
N TYR A 31 29.91 9.68 42.65
CA TYR A 31 29.98 10.80 41.75
C TYR A 31 29.16 12.01 42.22
N THR A 32 29.21 12.36 43.49
CA THR A 32 28.41 13.45 44.09
C THR A 32 28.65 14.79 43.38
N PRO A 33 29.90 15.26 43.19
CA PRO A 33 30.15 16.57 42.56
C PRO A 33 29.67 16.64 41.12
N GLU A 34 29.99 15.61 40.31
CA GLU A 34 29.64 15.55 38.89
C GLU A 34 28.13 15.45 38.73
N ARG A 35 27.43 14.70 39.58
CA ARG A 35 25.97 14.60 39.63
C ARG A 35 25.32 15.96 39.89
N ASP A 36 25.80 16.69 40.90
CA ASP A 36 25.22 17.96 41.29
C ASP A 36 25.43 19.01 40.20
N ALA A 37 26.59 19.01 39.54
CA ALA A 37 26.88 19.86 38.40
C ALA A 37 25.94 19.52 37.20
N PHE A 38 25.78 18.25 36.89
CA PHE A 38 24.89 17.80 35.80
C PHE A 38 23.42 18.09 36.08
N ALA A 39 22.96 17.91 37.32
CA ALA A 39 21.59 18.22 37.68
C ALA A 39 21.24 19.69 37.54
N GLN A 40 22.22 20.59 37.73
CA GLN A 40 22.06 22.03 37.50
C GLN A 40 22.05 22.39 36.01
N GLN A 41 22.87 21.75 35.19
CA GLN A 41 22.93 21.95 33.75
C GLN A 41 21.74 21.37 33.00
N ALA A 42 21.22 20.20 33.44
CA ALA A 42 20.10 19.51 32.84
C ALA A 42 18.99 19.25 33.87
N PRO A 43 18.20 20.26 34.22
CA PRO A 43 17.13 20.12 35.22
C PRO A 43 15.97 19.23 34.75
N GLY A 44 15.81 19.05 33.43
CA GLY A 44 14.81 18.20 32.79
C GLY A 44 15.35 16.83 32.35
N THR A 45 14.69 16.22 31.38
CA THR A 45 15.14 15.00 30.70
C THR A 45 16.42 15.30 29.93
N PRO A 46 17.51 14.53 30.11
CA PRO A 46 18.74 14.70 29.36
C PRO A 46 18.49 14.63 27.83
N THR A 47 19.08 15.58 27.11
CA THR A 47 19.06 15.66 25.64
C THR A 47 20.44 15.40 25.06
N GLU A 48 20.54 15.18 23.75
CA GLU A 48 21.80 14.96 23.06
C GLU A 48 22.83 16.07 23.38
N ASP A 49 22.41 17.33 23.32
CA ASP A 49 23.29 18.49 23.62
C ASP A 49 23.78 18.49 25.06
N THR A 50 22.90 18.16 26.02
CA THR A 50 23.29 18.13 27.44
C THR A 50 24.20 16.94 27.77
N ILE A 51 24.04 15.84 27.05
CA ILE A 51 24.90 14.66 27.17
C ILE A 51 26.30 14.93 26.58
N ASP A 52 26.36 15.56 25.40
CA ASP A 52 27.64 15.99 24.81
C ASP A 52 28.38 16.98 25.71
N ALA A 53 27.69 17.98 26.23
CA ALA A 53 28.26 18.95 27.15
C ALA A 53 28.79 18.28 28.43
N LEU A 54 28.09 17.26 28.95
CA LEU A 54 28.55 16.46 30.09
C LEU A 54 29.85 15.70 29.78
N ILE A 55 29.92 15.03 28.61
CA ILE A 55 31.12 14.30 28.17
C ILE A 55 32.30 15.27 28.00
N ASP A 56 32.07 16.43 27.36
CA ASP A 56 33.11 17.46 27.16
C ASP A 56 33.60 18.03 28.50
N HIS A 57 32.71 18.23 29.46
CA HIS A 57 33.06 18.68 30.80
C HIS A 57 33.96 17.67 31.52
N LEU A 58 33.58 16.37 31.49
CA LEU A 58 34.36 15.28 32.09
C LEU A 58 35.75 15.13 31.44
N LEU A 59 35.86 15.34 30.15
CA LEU A 59 37.14 15.35 29.44
C LEU A 59 38.00 16.56 29.83
N ALA A 60 37.38 17.74 29.96
CA ALA A 60 38.05 18.96 30.39
C ALA A 60 38.59 18.87 31.83
N GLU A 61 37.94 18.09 32.70
CA GLU A 61 38.43 17.75 34.06
C GLU A 61 39.61 16.76 34.04
N GLY A 62 40.07 16.34 32.84
CA GLY A 62 41.23 15.44 32.69
C GLY A 62 40.90 13.94 32.73
N ARG A 63 39.64 13.55 32.65
CA ARG A 63 39.29 12.13 32.53
C ARG A 63 39.62 11.63 31.11
N ALA A 64 40.14 10.39 31.05
CA ALA A 64 40.30 9.73 29.77
C ALA A 64 38.95 9.38 29.16
N LEU A 65 38.82 9.40 27.83
CA LEU A 65 37.57 9.12 27.10
C LEU A 65 36.82 7.88 27.61
N PRO A 66 37.48 6.71 27.80
CA PRO A 66 36.79 5.52 28.32
C PRO A 66 36.11 5.72 29.70
N SER A 67 36.72 6.49 30.60
CA SER A 67 36.15 6.83 31.89
C SER A 67 35.02 7.85 31.75
N ALA A 68 35.24 8.93 30.97
CA ALA A 68 34.26 9.97 30.76
C ALA A 68 32.91 9.42 30.18
N LEU A 69 32.97 8.52 29.20
CA LEU A 69 31.78 7.88 28.62
C LEU A 69 31.00 7.05 29.68
N ARG A 70 31.70 6.32 30.53
CA ARG A 70 31.07 5.48 31.57
C ARG A 70 30.45 6.31 32.67
N VAL A 71 31.17 7.34 33.13
CA VAL A 71 30.65 8.26 34.16
C VAL A 71 29.42 9.02 33.59
N ALA A 72 29.48 9.51 32.36
CA ALA A 72 28.35 10.17 31.69
C ALA A 72 27.10 9.24 31.68
N ARG A 73 27.27 7.96 31.33
CA ARG A 73 26.16 6.99 31.40
C ARG A 73 25.61 6.86 32.82
N GLN A 74 26.44 6.73 33.80
CA GLN A 74 25.99 6.57 35.19
C GLN A 74 25.15 7.79 35.63
N LEU A 75 25.61 9.01 35.34
CA LEU A 75 24.92 10.24 35.70
C LEU A 75 23.57 10.40 34.97
N VAL A 76 23.52 10.10 33.65
CA VAL A 76 22.29 10.13 32.86
C VAL A 76 21.28 9.12 33.40
N LEU A 77 21.73 7.87 33.73
CA LEU A 77 20.84 6.85 34.31
C LEU A 77 20.27 7.27 35.67
N GLU A 78 21.09 7.86 36.53
CA GLU A 78 20.64 8.36 37.85
C GLU A 78 19.59 9.46 37.64
N ARG A 79 19.85 10.40 36.74
CA ARG A 79 18.92 11.47 36.44
C ARG A 79 17.58 10.95 35.86
N LEU A 80 17.62 9.98 34.96
CA LEU A 80 16.42 9.36 34.40
C LEU A 80 15.64 8.59 35.47
N ALA A 81 16.31 7.88 36.38
CA ALA A 81 15.63 7.19 37.48
C ALA A 81 14.88 8.19 38.38
N CYS A 82 15.46 9.37 38.68
CA CYS A 82 14.80 10.41 39.47
C CYS A 82 13.55 10.94 38.74
N ILE A 83 13.68 11.30 37.45
CA ILE A 83 12.59 11.89 36.69
C ILE A 83 11.48 10.87 36.46
N ASP A 84 11.81 9.64 36.05
CA ASP A 84 10.84 8.60 35.74
C ASP A 84 10.11 8.07 36.98
N VAL A 85 10.82 7.84 38.09
CA VAL A 85 10.21 7.33 39.32
C VAL A 85 9.48 8.40 40.11
N GLU A 86 10.07 9.59 40.28
CA GLU A 86 9.53 10.62 41.14
C GLU A 86 8.60 11.61 40.48
N GLN A 87 8.75 11.84 39.15
CA GLN A 87 8.00 12.80 38.37
C GLN A 87 7.08 12.15 37.30
N SER A 88 7.08 10.82 37.20
CA SER A 88 6.27 10.05 36.24
C SER A 88 6.46 10.53 34.79
N CYS A 89 7.71 10.55 34.34
CA CYS A 89 8.09 10.93 32.98
C CYS A 89 7.41 10.04 31.91
N ALA A 90 7.13 10.59 30.74
CA ALA A 90 6.59 9.80 29.65
C ALA A 90 7.62 8.75 29.18
N LEU A 91 7.14 7.54 28.83
CA LEU A 91 7.99 6.47 28.33
C LEU A 91 8.88 6.92 27.17
N ALA A 92 8.31 7.73 26.26
CA ALA A 92 9.02 8.24 25.08
C ALA A 92 10.23 9.10 25.46
N ASP A 93 10.15 9.90 26.52
CA ASP A 93 11.23 10.79 26.95
C ASP A 93 12.40 10.00 27.50
N VAL A 94 12.11 8.98 28.34
CA VAL A 94 13.12 8.08 28.90
C VAL A 94 13.84 7.30 27.81
N THR A 95 13.09 6.72 26.88
CA THR A 95 13.68 5.90 25.79
C THR A 95 14.42 6.76 24.79
N THR A 96 13.99 8.01 24.56
CA THR A 96 14.70 8.97 23.71
C THR A 96 16.03 9.36 24.34
N ALA A 97 16.05 9.75 25.61
CA ALA A 97 17.27 10.12 26.30
C ALA A 97 18.30 8.97 26.33
N MET A 98 17.85 7.73 26.58
CA MET A 98 18.73 6.54 26.52
C MET A 98 19.27 6.30 25.11
N THR A 99 18.47 6.53 24.09
CA THR A 99 18.91 6.42 22.69
C THR A 99 19.93 7.50 22.33
N GLU A 100 19.71 8.72 22.74
CA GLU A 100 20.63 9.86 22.55
C GLU A 100 21.95 9.65 23.28
N LEU A 101 21.90 9.09 24.48
CA LEU A 101 23.11 8.68 25.20
C LEU A 101 23.92 7.62 24.40
N ALA A 102 23.24 6.61 23.86
CA ALA A 102 23.91 5.62 23.03
C ALA A 102 24.52 6.24 21.77
N GLN A 103 23.81 7.17 21.11
CA GLN A 103 24.30 7.87 19.93
C GLN A 103 25.52 8.76 20.27
N ALA A 104 25.45 9.58 21.32
CA ALA A 104 26.54 10.46 21.73
C ALA A 104 27.80 9.66 22.09
N THR A 105 27.65 8.58 22.86
CA THR A 105 28.80 7.75 23.26
C THR A 105 29.39 6.98 22.08
N LEU A 106 28.57 6.45 21.16
CA LEU A 106 29.03 5.78 19.94
C LEU A 106 29.76 6.75 18.99
N GLU A 107 29.24 7.99 18.83
CA GLU A 107 29.89 9.03 18.01
C GLU A 107 31.29 9.35 18.52
N ARG A 108 31.40 9.64 19.81
CA ARG A 108 32.72 9.97 20.43
C ARG A 108 33.70 8.79 20.36
N ALA A 109 33.22 7.57 20.59
CA ALA A 109 34.05 6.39 20.50
C ALA A 109 34.48 6.07 19.05
N LEU A 110 33.60 6.31 18.06
CA LEU A 110 33.92 6.13 16.64
C LEU A 110 34.97 7.12 16.16
N ILE A 111 34.82 8.42 16.50
CA ILE A 111 35.80 9.45 16.18
C ILE A 111 37.18 9.09 16.75
N CYS A 112 37.24 8.76 18.06
CA CYS A 112 38.48 8.37 18.70
C CYS A 112 39.15 7.15 18.03
N ALA A 113 38.36 6.11 17.73
CA ALA A 113 38.90 4.93 17.08
C ALA A 113 39.42 5.25 15.66
N GLN A 114 38.74 6.06 14.89
CA GLN A 114 39.15 6.48 13.55
C GLN A 114 40.44 7.33 13.62
N GLU A 115 40.54 8.28 14.54
CA GLU A 115 41.75 9.11 14.75
C GLU A 115 42.95 8.26 15.13
N GLU A 116 42.78 7.27 16.02
CA GLU A 116 43.84 6.32 16.40
C GLU A 116 44.39 5.54 15.18
N PHE A 117 43.50 5.05 14.30
CA PHE A 117 43.93 4.27 13.12
C PHE A 117 44.30 5.13 11.93
N ASP A 118 43.75 6.33 11.76
CA ASP A 118 44.22 7.32 10.77
C ASP A 118 45.67 7.72 11.04
N ALA A 119 46.06 7.87 12.30
CA ALA A 119 47.42 8.19 12.70
C ALA A 119 48.45 7.09 12.37
N VAL A 120 48.01 5.84 12.20
CA VAL A 120 48.92 4.67 11.93
C VAL A 120 48.87 4.24 10.46
N HIS A 121 47.71 4.32 9.82
CA HIS A 121 47.44 3.75 8.49
C HIS A 121 47.04 4.79 7.44
N GLY A 122 46.82 6.04 7.84
CA GLY A 122 46.10 7.03 7.01
C GLY A 122 44.63 6.70 6.84
N ALA A 123 43.87 7.67 6.34
CA ALA A 123 42.44 7.49 6.14
C ALA A 123 42.11 6.59 4.93
N PRO A 124 41.02 5.82 4.94
CA PRO A 124 40.62 4.97 3.82
C PRO A 124 39.91 5.79 2.73
N PHE A 125 40.25 5.53 1.46
CA PHE A 125 39.66 6.16 0.27
C PHE A 125 39.26 5.11 -0.75
N ASN A 126 38.18 5.39 -1.48
CA ASN A 126 37.74 4.59 -2.61
C ASN A 126 38.50 4.98 -3.89
N GLU A 127 38.22 4.28 -5.01
CA GLU A 127 38.85 4.54 -6.30
C GLU A 127 38.58 5.95 -6.85
N GLN A 128 37.46 6.61 -6.41
CA GLN A 128 37.10 7.97 -6.79
C GLN A 128 37.81 9.03 -5.94
N GLY A 129 38.66 8.64 -5.00
CA GLY A 129 39.36 9.54 -4.11
C GLY A 129 38.50 10.16 -3.01
N GLN A 130 37.35 9.54 -2.69
CA GLN A 130 36.50 9.95 -1.58
C GLN A 130 36.83 9.13 -0.33
N ARG A 131 36.86 9.78 0.84
CA ARG A 131 37.01 9.09 2.12
C ARG A 131 35.81 8.18 2.34
N ILE A 132 36.04 6.92 2.65
CA ILE A 132 35.05 5.90 2.91
C ILE A 132 34.48 6.07 4.31
N ASP A 133 33.15 6.01 4.46
CA ASP A 133 32.46 6.07 5.75
C ASP A 133 32.25 4.67 6.34
N LEU A 134 32.34 4.58 7.66
CA LEU A 134 31.81 3.46 8.45
C LEU A 134 30.47 3.89 9.06
N TRP A 135 29.42 3.14 8.81
CA TRP A 135 28.13 3.32 9.45
C TRP A 135 27.93 2.31 10.57
N VAL A 136 27.70 2.82 11.77
CA VAL A 136 27.27 2.02 12.92
C VAL A 136 25.74 1.94 12.87
N ILE A 137 25.21 0.76 12.66
CA ILE A 137 23.78 0.51 12.53
C ILE A 137 23.26 -0.03 13.85
N GLY A 138 22.39 0.75 14.52
CA GLY A 138 21.64 0.27 15.68
C GLY A 138 20.43 -0.53 15.22
N MET A 139 20.29 -1.72 15.79
CA MET A 139 19.21 -2.66 15.54
C MET A 139 18.19 -2.63 16.70
N GLY A 140 17.10 -3.32 16.56
CA GLY A 140 16.14 -3.54 17.62
C GLY A 140 15.64 -2.26 18.30
N LYS A 141 15.75 -2.21 19.63
CA LYS A 141 15.29 -1.04 20.42
C LYS A 141 16.09 0.23 20.15
N LEU A 142 17.41 0.13 19.91
CA LEU A 142 18.26 1.27 19.57
C LEU A 142 17.86 1.87 18.23
N GLY A 143 17.68 1.04 17.19
CA GLY A 143 17.23 1.47 15.90
C GLY A 143 15.83 2.08 15.91
N GLY A 144 14.92 1.55 16.75
CA GLY A 144 13.55 2.03 16.96
C GLY A 144 13.42 3.32 17.76
N ARG A 145 14.51 3.85 18.35
CA ARG A 145 14.50 4.90 19.38
C ARG A 145 13.65 4.50 20.60
N GLU A 146 13.71 3.24 20.97
CA GLU A 146 12.95 2.66 22.08
C GLU A 146 13.89 1.99 23.11
N LEU A 147 15.13 2.48 23.28
CA LEU A 147 16.14 1.86 24.12
C LEU A 147 15.74 1.90 25.60
N ASN A 148 15.87 0.77 26.28
CA ASN A 148 15.64 0.65 27.71
C ASN A 148 16.79 1.25 28.53
N VAL A 149 16.53 1.47 29.82
CA VAL A 149 17.50 2.02 30.76
C VAL A 149 18.69 1.08 31.05
N SER A 150 18.50 -0.24 30.99
CA SER A 150 19.58 -1.24 31.09
C SER A 150 19.44 -2.32 30.02
N SER A 151 19.53 -1.91 28.76
CA SER A 151 19.52 -2.81 27.60
C SER A 151 20.96 -3.02 27.08
N ASP A 152 21.17 -4.13 26.41
CA ASP A 152 22.19 -4.26 25.39
C ASP A 152 21.86 -3.43 24.17
N ILE A 153 22.86 -3.11 23.40
CA ILE A 153 22.73 -2.49 22.08
C ILE A 153 23.18 -3.48 21.03
N ASP A 154 22.23 -3.83 20.15
CA ASP A 154 22.50 -4.66 18.98
C ASP A 154 23.08 -3.78 17.88
N LEU A 155 24.31 -4.08 17.40
CA LEU A 155 25.00 -3.28 16.40
C LEU A 155 25.40 -4.13 15.21
N ILE A 156 25.39 -3.48 14.02
CA ILE A 156 25.99 -3.99 12.79
C ILE A 156 26.86 -2.88 12.22
N TYR A 157 28.08 -3.22 11.77
CA TYR A 157 29.02 -2.28 11.17
C TYR A 157 29.05 -2.48 9.66
N VAL A 158 28.72 -1.43 8.90
CA VAL A 158 28.74 -1.45 7.42
C VAL A 158 29.60 -0.29 6.95
N TYR A 159 30.58 -0.56 6.08
CA TYR A 159 31.33 0.48 5.41
C TYR A 159 30.86 0.66 3.97
N GLU A 160 31.01 1.89 3.47
CA GLU A 160 30.34 2.35 2.26
C GLU A 160 30.86 1.67 0.99
N ASP A 161 32.16 1.55 0.83
CA ASP A 161 32.80 1.12 -0.42
C ASP A 161 34.12 0.43 -0.15
N ASP A 162 34.61 -0.36 -1.08
CA ASP A 162 35.95 -0.96 -1.02
C ASP A 162 37.03 0.06 -1.38
N GLY A 163 38.25 -0.15 -0.87
CA GLY A 163 39.35 0.74 -1.11
C GLY A 163 40.58 0.45 -0.22
N HIS A 164 41.49 1.41 -0.12
CA HIS A 164 42.71 1.31 0.68
C HIS A 164 42.94 2.59 1.47
N THR A 165 43.66 2.47 2.57
CA THR A 165 44.17 3.64 3.31
C THR A 165 45.28 4.34 2.53
N THR A 166 45.49 5.63 2.80
CA THR A 166 46.58 6.41 2.17
C THR A 166 47.97 5.96 2.61
N GLY A 167 48.01 5.26 3.73
CA GLY A 167 49.29 5.03 4.40
C GLY A 167 49.87 6.30 5.01
N ILE A 168 51.03 6.23 5.57
CA ILE A 168 51.77 7.34 6.21
C ILE A 168 53.11 7.52 5.51
N ASP A 169 53.55 8.77 5.33
CA ASP A 169 54.88 9.10 4.84
C ASP A 169 55.97 8.54 5.79
N ASP A 170 56.88 7.75 5.26
CA ASP A 170 58.01 7.14 6.01
C ASP A 170 59.16 8.12 6.30
N GLY A 171 59.00 9.38 5.89
CA GLY A 171 60.02 10.43 5.99
C GLY A 171 61.21 10.23 5.02
N ARG A 172 61.10 9.27 4.09
CA ARG A 172 62.11 8.98 3.05
C ARG A 172 61.50 9.04 1.64
N GLY A 173 60.27 9.56 1.54
CA GLY A 173 59.55 9.66 0.28
C GLY A 173 58.79 8.39 -0.11
N GLY A 174 58.66 7.43 0.80
CA GLY A 174 57.87 6.21 0.66
C GLY A 174 56.61 6.24 1.52
N ILE A 175 55.61 5.41 1.18
CA ILE A 175 54.36 5.22 1.94
C ILE A 175 54.43 3.89 2.68
N LYS A 176 54.18 3.90 3.99
CA LYS A 176 54.09 2.69 4.81
C LYS A 176 52.71 2.55 5.46
N GLY A 177 52.38 1.36 5.92
CA GLY A 177 51.19 1.09 6.72
C GLY A 177 49.89 1.10 5.93
N GLN A 178 49.95 1.11 4.60
CA GLN A 178 48.75 1.01 3.77
C GLN A 178 48.07 -0.35 3.95
N ILE A 179 46.78 -0.37 4.23
CA ILE A 179 45.92 -1.56 4.42
C ILE A 179 44.60 -1.41 3.64
N SER A 180 43.89 -2.52 3.45
CA SER A 180 42.57 -2.48 2.82
C SER A 180 41.55 -1.80 3.73
N ALA A 181 40.48 -1.23 3.11
CA ALA A 181 39.37 -0.64 3.84
C ALA A 181 38.72 -1.66 4.80
N HIS A 182 38.60 -2.93 4.38
CA HIS A 182 38.08 -4.00 5.21
C HIS A 182 38.93 -4.24 6.49
N GLU A 183 40.21 -4.30 6.37
CA GLU A 183 41.09 -4.46 7.52
C GLU A 183 41.10 -3.24 8.42
N TYR A 184 41.12 -2.04 7.85
CA TYR A 184 41.02 -0.79 8.59
C TYR A 184 39.74 -0.73 9.41
N PHE A 185 38.56 -0.94 8.81
CA PHE A 185 37.29 -0.89 9.52
C PHE A 185 37.08 -2.06 10.47
N SER A 186 37.67 -3.22 10.23
CA SER A 186 37.69 -4.33 11.19
C SER A 186 38.41 -3.95 12.48
N ASN A 187 39.53 -3.21 12.38
CA ASN A 187 40.29 -2.72 13.52
C ASN A 187 39.53 -1.59 14.25
N VAL A 188 38.96 -0.64 13.52
CA VAL A 188 38.08 0.43 14.08
C VAL A 188 36.90 -0.18 14.83
N ALA A 189 36.22 -1.17 14.26
CA ALA A 189 35.08 -1.82 14.92
C ALA A 189 35.48 -2.55 16.21
N LYS A 190 36.60 -3.23 16.24
CA LYS A 190 37.13 -3.87 17.47
C LYS A 190 37.45 -2.84 18.55
N ARG A 191 38.06 -1.73 18.16
CA ARG A 191 38.37 -0.64 19.08
C ARG A 191 37.13 0.02 19.64
N LEU A 192 36.15 0.30 18.78
CA LEU A 192 34.83 0.83 19.14
C LEU A 192 34.11 -0.11 20.13
N PHE A 193 34.11 -1.42 19.85
CA PHE A 193 33.55 -2.43 20.74
C PHE A 193 34.18 -2.34 22.16
N GLY A 194 35.51 -2.24 22.26
CA GLY A 194 36.20 -2.13 23.54
C GLY A 194 35.91 -0.81 24.27
N LEU A 195 35.85 0.32 23.56
CA LEU A 195 35.51 1.62 24.16
C LEU A 195 34.12 1.63 24.79
N ILE A 196 33.15 0.95 24.20
CA ILE A 196 31.76 0.93 24.67
C ILE A 196 31.49 -0.24 25.63
N GLY A 197 31.95 -1.45 25.29
CA GLY A 197 31.54 -2.69 25.95
C GLY A 197 32.44 -3.16 27.12
N ASP A 198 33.74 -2.83 27.10
CA ASP A 198 34.66 -3.30 28.13
C ASP A 198 34.30 -2.76 29.51
N THR A 199 34.43 -3.62 30.52
CA THR A 199 34.18 -3.24 31.92
C THR A 199 35.46 -2.68 32.55
N THR A 200 35.36 -1.47 33.08
CA THR A 200 36.43 -0.79 33.81
C THR A 200 36.00 -0.57 35.27
N GLU A 201 36.82 0.15 36.05
CA GLU A 201 36.47 0.55 37.41
C GLU A 201 35.22 1.44 37.50
N ASP A 202 34.88 2.18 36.39
CA ASP A 202 33.67 2.99 36.24
C ASP A 202 32.51 2.19 35.64
N GLY A 203 32.65 0.88 35.41
CA GLY A 203 31.68 0.01 34.79
C GLY A 203 31.82 -0.07 33.27
N PHE A 204 30.72 -0.20 32.56
CA PHE A 204 30.67 -0.23 31.07
C PHE A 204 29.77 0.90 30.57
N VAL A 205 29.83 1.25 29.26
CA VAL A 205 28.89 2.19 28.65
C VAL A 205 27.62 1.43 28.26
N PHE A 206 27.72 0.45 27.37
CA PHE A 206 26.63 -0.47 26.99
C PHE A 206 27.20 -1.88 26.78
N ARG A 207 26.41 -2.90 27.07
CA ARG A 207 26.67 -4.25 26.57
C ARG A 207 26.39 -4.25 25.06
N VAL A 208 27.37 -4.68 24.26
CA VAL A 208 27.26 -4.68 22.79
C VAL A 208 27.02 -6.10 22.31
N ASP A 209 25.95 -6.29 21.53
CA ASP A 209 25.65 -7.54 20.83
C ASP A 209 25.84 -7.38 19.32
N LEU A 210 26.63 -8.25 18.71
CA LEU A 210 26.93 -8.30 17.29
C LEU A 210 26.31 -9.55 16.61
N ALA A 211 25.46 -10.30 17.28
CA ALA A 211 24.92 -11.57 16.76
C ALA A 211 23.99 -11.40 15.54
N LEU A 212 23.44 -10.20 15.34
CA LEU A 212 22.56 -9.88 14.22
C LEU A 212 23.30 -9.54 12.90
N ARG A 213 24.65 -9.53 12.94
CA ARG A 213 25.43 -9.26 11.72
C ARG A 213 25.29 -10.41 10.69
N PRO A 214 25.51 -10.17 9.40
CA PRO A 214 25.51 -11.22 8.38
C PRO A 214 26.34 -12.43 8.80
N ASN A 215 25.76 -13.63 8.66
CA ASN A 215 26.33 -14.91 9.13
C ASN A 215 26.52 -15.04 10.67
N GLY A 216 25.96 -14.13 11.46
CA GLY A 216 25.99 -14.16 12.92
C GLY A 216 27.41 -14.18 13.47
N ASN A 217 27.67 -15.01 14.50
CA ASN A 217 28.97 -15.07 15.14
C ASN A 217 30.10 -15.66 14.26
N SER A 218 29.77 -16.30 13.15
CA SER A 218 30.71 -16.84 12.16
C SER A 218 31.10 -15.83 11.09
N GLY A 219 30.36 -14.71 10.98
CA GLY A 219 30.60 -13.67 9.99
C GLY A 219 31.69 -12.66 10.43
N PRO A 220 32.22 -11.87 9.47
CA PRO A 220 33.19 -10.83 9.77
C PRO A 220 32.57 -9.74 10.68
N PRO A 221 33.40 -9.01 11.44
CA PRO A 221 32.92 -7.95 12.31
C PRO A 221 32.32 -6.75 11.56
N VAL A 222 32.78 -6.53 10.32
CA VAL A 222 32.32 -5.47 9.41
C VAL A 222 32.04 -6.04 8.04
N VAL A 223 31.11 -5.44 7.31
CA VAL A 223 30.81 -5.79 5.91
C VAL A 223 30.77 -4.54 5.05
N SER A 224 31.14 -4.64 3.75
CA SER A 224 30.88 -3.56 2.81
C SER A 224 29.39 -3.52 2.46
N LEU A 225 28.92 -2.38 1.93
CA LEU A 225 27.53 -2.27 1.46
C LEU A 225 27.23 -3.30 0.37
N ALA A 226 28.18 -3.53 -0.55
CA ALA A 226 28.04 -4.54 -1.61
C ALA A 226 27.95 -5.98 -1.04
N MET A 227 28.76 -6.32 -0.04
CA MET A 227 28.67 -7.61 0.64
C MET A 227 27.33 -7.79 1.37
N LEU A 228 26.79 -6.73 1.95
CA LEU A 228 25.48 -6.76 2.60
C LEU A 228 24.34 -7.00 1.59
N GLU A 229 24.40 -6.34 0.44
CA GLU A 229 23.43 -6.53 -0.64
C GLU A 229 23.46 -7.97 -1.17
N GLU A 230 24.62 -8.51 -1.46
CA GLU A 230 24.80 -9.89 -1.89
C GLU A 230 24.26 -10.88 -0.83
N TYR A 231 24.58 -10.63 0.44
CA TYR A 231 24.07 -11.45 1.55
C TYR A 231 22.53 -11.49 1.57
N PHE A 232 21.85 -10.35 1.41
CA PHE A 232 20.39 -10.29 1.38
C PHE A 232 19.79 -11.01 0.18
N LEU A 233 20.45 -10.97 -0.96
CA LEU A 233 19.98 -11.65 -2.18
C LEU A 233 20.10 -13.17 -2.09
N VAL A 234 21.19 -13.68 -1.49
CA VAL A 234 21.54 -15.11 -1.55
C VAL A 234 21.21 -15.86 -0.26
N GLN A 235 21.43 -15.25 0.90
CA GLN A 235 21.42 -15.91 2.21
C GLN A 235 20.44 -15.32 3.21
N GLY A 236 19.90 -14.13 2.96
CA GLY A 236 19.03 -13.40 3.87
C GLY A 236 17.81 -14.23 4.29
N ARG A 237 17.62 -14.40 5.61
CA ARG A 237 16.57 -15.25 6.21
C ARG A 237 15.33 -14.43 6.54
N GLU A 238 14.17 -15.06 6.57
CA GLU A 238 12.90 -14.38 6.86
C GLU A 238 12.88 -13.67 8.22
N TRP A 239 13.48 -14.26 9.28
CA TRP A 239 13.55 -13.63 10.59
C TRP A 239 14.45 -12.37 10.63
N GLU A 240 15.45 -12.26 9.76
CA GLU A 240 16.33 -11.09 9.67
C GLU A 240 15.56 -9.86 9.14
N ARG A 241 14.53 -10.04 8.34
CA ARG A 241 13.64 -8.96 7.89
C ARG A 241 13.02 -8.22 9.08
N PHE A 242 12.63 -8.95 10.13
CA PHE A 242 12.11 -8.36 11.37
C PHE A 242 13.18 -7.57 12.13
N ALA A 243 14.41 -8.06 12.15
CA ALA A 243 15.52 -7.33 12.76
C ALA A 243 15.85 -6.05 11.98
N TRP A 244 16.00 -6.15 10.66
CA TRP A 244 16.36 -5.02 9.79
C TRP A 244 15.24 -3.98 9.66
N LEU A 245 13.98 -4.31 9.92
CA LEU A 245 12.88 -3.35 9.99
C LEU A 245 13.16 -2.20 10.97
N LYS A 246 13.79 -2.50 12.10
CA LYS A 246 14.16 -1.51 13.11
C LYS A 246 15.59 -0.97 12.93
N SER A 247 16.30 -1.29 11.85
CA SER A 247 17.66 -0.81 11.61
C SER A 247 17.72 0.71 11.37
N ARG A 248 18.77 1.36 11.91
CA ARG A 248 19.02 2.79 11.73
C ARG A 248 20.52 3.10 11.94
N ILE A 249 21.09 3.99 11.12
CA ILE A 249 22.41 4.54 11.38
C ILE A 249 22.35 5.35 12.69
N VAL A 250 23.25 5.03 13.62
CA VAL A 250 23.34 5.67 14.94
C VAL A 250 24.67 6.42 15.14
N ALA A 251 25.66 6.15 14.31
CA ALA A 251 26.90 6.91 14.14
C ALA A 251 27.47 6.63 12.73
N PRO A 252 28.19 7.57 12.09
CA PRO A 252 28.44 8.94 12.52
C PRO A 252 27.20 9.83 12.32
N ARG A 253 27.09 10.90 13.11
CA ARG A 253 26.01 11.90 12.99
C ARG A 253 25.92 12.53 11.60
N ALA A 254 27.08 12.70 10.95
CA ALA A 254 27.14 13.22 9.59
C ALA A 254 26.36 12.36 8.56
N ALA A 255 26.14 11.09 8.82
CA ALA A 255 25.38 10.16 7.98
C ALA A 255 23.88 10.09 8.38
N MET A 256 23.48 10.64 9.52
CA MET A 256 22.09 10.67 9.95
C MET A 256 21.26 11.71 9.18
N PRO A 257 19.91 11.68 9.27
CA PRO A 257 19.06 12.73 8.72
C PRO A 257 19.54 14.11 9.19
N GLN A 258 19.64 15.07 8.27
CA GLN A 258 20.19 16.43 8.45
C GLN A 258 21.72 16.51 8.56
N GLY A 259 22.44 15.39 8.59
CA GLY A 259 23.91 15.35 8.54
C GLY A 259 24.46 15.66 7.14
N SER A 260 25.68 16.19 7.07
CA SER A 260 26.31 16.61 5.82
C SER A 260 26.57 15.47 4.81
N ARG A 261 26.60 14.21 5.26
CA ARG A 261 26.83 13.01 4.46
C ARG A 261 25.61 12.11 4.35
N HIS A 262 24.43 12.60 4.76
CA HIS A 262 23.19 11.82 4.73
C HIS A 262 22.84 11.29 3.33
N ALA A 263 23.06 12.09 2.27
CA ALA A 263 22.77 11.67 0.90
C ALA A 263 23.52 10.38 0.50
N ARG A 264 24.77 10.20 0.94
CA ARG A 264 25.54 8.97 0.71
C ARG A 264 25.00 7.79 1.52
N ALA A 265 24.57 8.05 2.74
CA ALA A 265 24.01 7.04 3.64
C ALA A 265 22.63 6.50 3.18
N LEU A 266 21.95 7.16 2.24
CA LEU A 266 20.73 6.65 1.62
C LEU A 266 20.95 5.33 0.86
N ALA A 267 22.16 5.09 0.34
CA ALA A 267 22.52 3.83 -0.33
C ALA A 267 22.29 2.60 0.56
N LEU A 268 22.55 2.69 1.87
CA LEU A 268 22.24 1.61 2.81
C LEU A 268 20.72 1.32 2.84
N ARG A 269 19.91 2.36 2.77
CA ARG A 269 18.47 2.25 2.81
C ARG A 269 17.94 1.58 1.53
N ASP A 270 18.52 1.90 0.37
CA ASP A 270 18.14 1.31 -0.91
C ASP A 270 18.42 -0.19 -0.96
N VAL A 271 19.40 -0.68 -0.18
CA VAL A 271 19.68 -2.10 0.02
C VAL A 271 18.73 -2.74 1.04
N VAL A 272 18.42 -2.06 2.15
CA VAL A 272 17.63 -2.63 3.26
C VAL A 272 16.13 -2.69 2.94
N ILE A 273 15.56 -1.67 2.31
CA ILE A 273 14.11 -1.59 2.10
C ILE A 273 13.57 -2.73 1.21
N PRO A 274 14.18 -3.06 0.06
CA PRO A 274 13.71 -4.18 -0.77
C PRO A 274 13.81 -5.53 -0.06
N PHE A 275 14.81 -5.70 0.81
CA PHE A 275 14.95 -6.92 1.61
C PHE A 275 13.84 -7.04 2.65
N VAL A 276 13.53 -5.97 3.39
CA VAL A 276 12.53 -5.97 4.47
C VAL A 276 11.12 -6.00 3.92
N PHE A 277 10.80 -5.16 2.93
CA PHE A 277 9.45 -4.95 2.41
C PHE A 277 9.34 -5.45 0.97
N ARG A 278 8.91 -6.69 0.80
CA ARG A 278 8.67 -7.26 -0.53
C ARG A 278 7.47 -6.59 -1.19
N ARG A 279 7.51 -6.43 -2.53
CA ARG A 279 6.43 -5.84 -3.33
C ARG A 279 5.11 -6.61 -3.26
N TYR A 280 5.16 -7.91 -3.00
CA TYR A 280 4.00 -8.80 -2.94
C TYR A 280 3.76 -9.27 -1.51
N LEU A 281 2.48 -9.48 -1.17
CA LEU A 281 2.09 -10.05 0.11
C LEU A 281 2.73 -11.43 0.31
N ASP A 282 3.39 -11.60 1.42
CA ASP A 282 4.13 -12.82 1.76
C ASP A 282 3.44 -13.53 2.94
N TYR A 283 2.38 -14.25 2.63
CA TYR A 283 1.64 -15.02 3.63
C TYR A 283 2.44 -16.21 4.19
N GLY A 284 3.48 -16.67 3.50
CA GLY A 284 4.37 -17.73 4.00
C GLY A 284 5.08 -17.35 5.29
N ILE A 285 5.27 -16.04 5.53
CA ILE A 285 5.84 -15.51 6.78
C ILE A 285 4.99 -15.88 7.99
N PHE A 286 3.66 -15.88 7.87
CA PHE A 286 2.77 -16.24 8.98
C PHE A 286 3.02 -17.65 9.47
N GLU A 287 3.18 -18.61 8.56
CA GLU A 287 3.47 -20.01 8.93
C GLU A 287 4.86 -20.14 9.56
N GLY A 288 5.89 -19.53 8.95
CA GLY A 288 7.24 -19.51 9.51
C GLY A 288 7.29 -18.90 10.92
N LEU A 289 6.54 -17.81 11.13
CA LEU A 289 6.43 -17.15 12.42
C LEU A 289 5.66 -17.98 13.45
N ARG A 290 4.57 -18.64 13.05
CA ARG A 290 3.85 -19.57 13.93
C ARG A 290 4.76 -20.69 14.43
N GLN A 291 5.59 -21.25 13.55
CA GLN A 291 6.56 -22.28 13.92
C GLN A 291 7.65 -21.73 14.85
N LEU A 292 8.20 -20.55 14.54
CA LEU A 292 9.19 -19.90 15.39
C LEU A 292 8.62 -19.56 16.75
N HIS A 293 7.40 -18.98 16.79
CA HIS A 293 6.74 -18.61 18.04
C HIS A 293 6.40 -19.84 18.90
N ARG A 294 5.92 -20.94 18.29
CA ARG A 294 5.73 -22.21 19.02
C ARG A 294 7.03 -22.68 19.66
N LYS A 295 8.14 -22.66 18.91
CA LYS A 295 9.47 -23.03 19.45
C LYS A 295 9.89 -22.13 20.62
N ILE A 296 9.66 -20.83 20.51
CA ILE A 296 9.98 -19.85 21.57
C ILE A 296 9.10 -20.10 22.80
N ARG A 297 7.78 -20.32 22.63
CA ARG A 297 6.86 -20.66 23.72
C ARG A 297 7.24 -21.99 24.41
N ASP A 298 7.53 -23.01 23.62
CA ASP A 298 7.91 -24.33 24.15
C ASP A 298 9.21 -24.24 24.96
N GLU A 299 10.17 -23.44 24.49
CA GLU A 299 11.42 -23.19 25.19
C GLU A 299 11.21 -22.34 26.47
N ALA A 300 10.37 -21.29 26.40
CA ALA A 300 10.00 -20.49 27.56
C ALA A 300 9.29 -21.35 28.62
N ASN A 301 8.35 -22.20 28.23
CA ASN A 301 7.65 -23.12 29.10
C ASN A 301 8.61 -24.17 29.74
N ARG A 302 9.55 -24.71 28.98
CA ARG A 302 10.59 -25.62 29.48
C ARG A 302 11.48 -24.93 30.52
N ARG A 303 11.85 -23.66 30.26
CA ARG A 303 12.66 -22.88 31.23
C ARG A 303 11.87 -22.49 32.48
N ALA A 304 10.56 -22.27 32.37
CA ALA A 304 9.67 -21.96 33.49
C ALA A 304 9.38 -23.17 34.35
N ALA A 305 9.26 -24.37 33.78
CA ALA A 305 9.00 -25.61 34.52
C ALA A 305 10.10 -25.95 35.55
N GLY A 306 11.35 -25.51 35.32
CA GLY A 306 12.44 -25.69 36.25
C GLY A 306 12.70 -24.53 37.22
N ARG A 307 12.04 -23.39 37.01
CA ARG A 307 12.26 -22.12 37.75
C ARG A 307 10.99 -21.28 37.78
N PRO A 308 10.13 -21.44 38.81
CA PRO A 308 8.85 -20.75 38.94
C PRO A 308 8.96 -19.21 38.88
N GLU A 309 10.08 -18.65 39.35
CA GLU A 309 10.36 -17.22 39.28
C GLU A 309 10.39 -16.64 37.85
N ARG A 310 10.67 -17.46 36.85
CA ARG A 310 10.65 -17.04 35.44
C ARG A 310 9.25 -16.96 34.80
N ALA A 311 8.24 -17.44 35.51
CA ALA A 311 6.86 -17.25 35.07
C ALA A 311 6.42 -15.77 35.11
N ASN A 312 7.12 -14.93 35.84
CA ASN A 312 6.87 -13.50 36.00
C ASN A 312 7.75 -12.61 35.08
N ASP A 313 8.18 -13.13 33.93
CA ASP A 313 8.90 -12.37 32.91
C ASP A 313 7.91 -11.51 32.11
N VAL A 314 8.05 -10.17 32.16
CA VAL A 314 7.14 -9.22 31.52
C VAL A 314 7.39 -9.10 30.00
N LYS A 315 8.51 -9.63 29.50
CA LYS A 315 8.88 -9.55 28.06
C LYS A 315 8.59 -10.83 27.29
N LEU A 316 9.01 -11.99 27.83
CA LEU A 316 9.02 -13.26 27.10
C LEU A 316 7.85 -14.18 27.45
N SER A 317 7.15 -13.96 28.57
CA SER A 317 5.97 -14.75 28.94
C SER A 317 4.80 -14.43 27.99
N ARG A 318 3.79 -15.33 27.99
CA ARG A 318 2.53 -15.13 27.26
C ARG A 318 1.91 -13.77 27.60
N GLY A 319 1.54 -12.98 26.61
CA GLY A 319 1.04 -11.62 26.78
C GLY A 319 2.10 -10.59 27.12
N GLY A 320 3.40 -10.88 26.91
CA GLY A 320 4.50 -9.96 27.19
C GLY A 320 4.78 -8.97 26.04
N ILE A 321 5.75 -8.08 26.30
CA ILE A 321 6.18 -7.02 25.37
C ILE A 321 6.49 -7.58 23.98
N ARG A 322 7.14 -8.75 23.90
CA ARG A 322 7.55 -9.36 22.64
C ARG A 322 6.38 -9.74 21.75
N GLU A 323 5.24 -10.16 22.30
CA GLU A 323 4.06 -10.49 21.50
C GLU A 323 3.47 -9.24 20.84
N ILE A 324 3.46 -8.08 21.51
CA ILE A 324 3.06 -6.80 20.90
C ILE A 324 4.01 -6.39 19.78
N GLU A 325 5.32 -6.45 20.02
CA GLU A 325 6.34 -6.10 19.03
C GLU A 325 6.23 -7.00 17.79
N VAL A 326 6.06 -8.30 17.96
CA VAL A 326 5.91 -9.27 16.87
C VAL A 326 4.62 -9.02 16.09
N THR A 327 3.49 -8.76 16.76
CA THR A 327 2.22 -8.39 16.12
C THR A 327 2.41 -7.22 15.15
N VAL A 328 3.01 -6.15 15.65
CA VAL A 328 3.24 -4.92 14.87
C VAL A 328 4.19 -5.16 13.71
N GLN A 329 5.34 -5.77 13.97
CA GLN A 329 6.36 -6.02 12.95
C GLN A 329 5.86 -6.98 11.86
N LEU A 330 5.08 -7.99 12.24
CA LEU A 330 4.48 -8.92 11.28
C LEU A 330 3.60 -8.18 10.27
N LEU A 331 2.68 -7.35 10.76
CA LEU A 331 1.81 -6.55 9.89
C LEU A 331 2.61 -5.59 9.02
N GLN A 332 3.66 -4.97 9.56
CA GLN A 332 4.54 -4.08 8.79
C GLN A 332 5.33 -4.82 7.70
N VAL A 333 5.93 -5.97 7.99
CA VAL A 333 6.70 -6.75 7.01
C VAL A 333 5.78 -7.29 5.90
N VAL A 334 4.59 -7.75 6.26
CA VAL A 334 3.63 -8.31 5.30
C VAL A 334 3.01 -7.23 4.41
N ARG A 335 2.64 -6.09 4.98
CA ARG A 335 1.87 -5.05 4.28
C ARG A 335 2.71 -3.84 3.85
N GLY A 336 3.92 -3.66 4.40
CA GLY A 336 4.74 -2.48 4.17
C GLY A 336 5.27 -2.35 2.73
N GLY A 337 5.28 -3.42 1.94
CA GLY A 337 5.56 -3.36 0.51
C GLY A 337 4.44 -2.65 -0.27
N GLN A 338 3.20 -2.86 0.16
CA GLN A 338 2.00 -2.27 -0.44
C GLN A 338 1.68 -0.87 0.14
N PHE A 339 1.93 -0.68 1.44
CA PHE A 339 1.63 0.54 2.18
C PHE A 339 2.90 1.16 2.78
N PRO A 340 3.66 1.98 2.02
CA PRO A 340 4.91 2.59 2.52
C PRO A 340 4.73 3.42 3.79
N GLU A 341 3.56 4.01 3.99
CA GLU A 341 3.24 4.84 5.14
C GLU A 341 3.26 4.10 6.48
N ILE A 342 3.06 2.76 6.50
CA ILE A 342 3.17 1.99 7.75
C ILE A 342 4.62 1.64 8.11
N ARG A 343 5.58 1.93 7.23
CA ARG A 343 7.00 1.71 7.47
C ARG A 343 7.49 2.69 8.53
N THR A 344 7.59 2.25 9.75
CA THR A 344 8.16 3.01 10.87
C THR A 344 8.85 2.08 11.84
N ARG A 345 9.92 2.55 12.48
CA ARG A 345 10.71 1.76 13.42
C ARG A 345 10.10 1.74 14.83
N SER A 346 9.28 2.75 15.17
CA SER A 346 8.63 2.86 16.47
C SER A 346 7.35 2.03 16.55
N THR A 347 7.25 1.18 17.58
CA THR A 347 6.11 0.31 17.84
C THR A 347 4.81 1.10 18.05
N LEU A 348 4.85 2.16 18.86
CA LEU A 348 3.67 3.00 19.13
C LEU A 348 3.20 3.77 17.89
N LYS A 349 4.15 4.31 17.07
CA LYS A 349 3.80 4.96 15.81
C LYS A 349 3.25 3.97 14.79
N ALA A 350 3.77 2.74 14.78
CA ALA A 350 3.30 1.68 13.90
C ALA A 350 1.85 1.29 14.21
N LEU A 351 1.49 1.10 15.48
CA LEU A 351 0.11 0.82 15.91
C LEU A 351 -0.88 1.86 15.36
N LYS A 352 -0.57 3.15 15.53
CA LYS A 352 -1.41 4.26 15.00
C LYS A 352 -1.54 4.21 13.47
N ARG A 353 -0.46 3.93 12.74
CA ARG A 353 -0.47 3.86 11.27
C ARG A 353 -1.19 2.63 10.74
N LEU A 354 -1.08 1.50 11.45
CA LEU A 354 -1.81 0.27 11.13
C LEU A 354 -3.33 0.47 11.30
N ALA A 355 -3.76 1.15 12.38
CA ALA A 355 -5.15 1.51 12.60
C ALA A 355 -5.67 2.48 11.53
N ALA A 356 -4.91 3.53 11.20
CA ALA A 356 -5.25 4.48 10.14
C ALA A 356 -5.46 3.81 8.76
N ARG A 357 -4.85 2.64 8.54
CA ARG A 357 -5.05 1.80 7.34
C ARG A 357 -6.05 0.66 7.57
N SER A 358 -6.75 0.66 8.69
CA SER A 358 -7.73 -0.38 9.06
C SER A 358 -7.17 -1.81 8.99
N LEU A 359 -5.86 -1.95 9.17
CA LEU A 359 -5.21 -3.26 9.29
C LEU A 359 -5.41 -3.87 10.68
N ILE A 360 -5.69 -3.03 11.67
CA ILE A 360 -6.21 -3.35 13.00
C ILE A 360 -7.29 -2.33 13.36
N SER A 361 -8.18 -2.64 14.30
CA SER A 361 -9.17 -1.67 14.78
C SER A 361 -8.50 -0.58 15.63
N ASP A 362 -9.07 0.66 15.62
CA ASP A 362 -8.59 1.73 16.50
C ASP A 362 -8.59 1.30 17.97
N ALA A 363 -9.64 0.59 18.40
CA ALA A 363 -9.75 0.08 19.75
C ALA A 363 -8.64 -0.94 20.11
N THR A 364 -8.26 -1.82 19.18
CA THR A 364 -7.15 -2.76 19.36
C THR A 364 -5.82 -2.01 19.41
N ALA A 365 -5.60 -1.03 18.54
CA ALA A 365 -4.39 -0.22 18.52
C ALA A 365 -4.18 0.53 19.83
N ASP A 366 -5.23 1.17 20.35
CA ASP A 366 -5.18 1.91 21.62
C ASP A 366 -4.91 0.98 22.82
N LYS A 367 -5.57 -0.16 22.88
CA LYS A 367 -5.36 -1.17 23.93
C LYS A 367 -3.93 -1.71 23.92
N LEU A 368 -3.41 -2.08 22.75
CA LEU A 368 -2.04 -2.57 22.61
C LEU A 368 -1.00 -1.48 22.92
N ALA A 369 -1.26 -0.21 22.57
CA ALA A 369 -0.39 0.91 22.90
C ALA A 369 -0.32 1.16 24.41
N GLN A 370 -1.46 1.10 25.11
CA GLN A 370 -1.54 1.21 26.56
C GLN A 370 -0.83 0.02 27.25
N ALA A 371 -1.08 -1.20 26.79
CA ALA A 371 -0.43 -2.41 27.27
C ALA A 371 1.09 -2.33 27.10
N TYR A 372 1.56 -1.93 25.90
CA TYR A 372 2.97 -1.75 25.63
C TYR A 372 3.62 -0.73 26.57
N THR A 373 2.99 0.42 26.74
CA THR A 373 3.49 1.48 27.63
C THR A 373 3.60 0.99 29.07
N PHE A 374 2.56 0.34 29.59
CA PHE A 374 2.56 -0.21 30.95
C PHE A 374 3.64 -1.27 31.15
N LEU A 375 3.72 -2.26 30.27
CA LEU A 375 4.73 -3.33 30.36
C LEU A 375 6.16 -2.78 30.29
N ARG A 376 6.40 -1.77 29.44
CA ARG A 376 7.70 -1.11 29.33
C ARG A 376 8.05 -0.29 30.57
N GLN A 377 7.08 0.38 31.22
CA GLN A 377 7.29 1.05 32.48
C GLN A 377 7.64 0.05 33.59
N VAL A 378 6.95 -1.08 33.66
CA VAL A 378 7.30 -2.17 34.59
C VAL A 378 8.72 -2.68 34.33
N GLU A 379 9.09 -2.91 33.05
CA GLU A 379 10.45 -3.33 32.66
C GLU A 379 11.51 -2.32 33.13
N HIS A 380 11.29 -1.01 32.98
CA HIS A 380 12.19 0.02 33.46
C HIS A 380 12.35 -0.02 34.99
N ARG A 381 11.25 -0.18 35.74
CA ARG A 381 11.29 -0.27 37.21
C ARG A 381 12.12 -1.46 37.67
N ILE A 382 11.98 -2.62 37.02
CA ILE A 382 12.79 -3.81 37.31
C ILE A 382 14.27 -3.51 37.05
N GLN A 383 14.61 -2.89 35.93
CA GLN A 383 15.98 -2.58 35.56
C GLN A 383 16.63 -1.51 36.42
N PHE A 384 15.86 -0.53 36.91
CA PHE A 384 16.36 0.49 37.82
C PHE A 384 16.81 -0.04 39.19
N LEU A 385 16.36 -1.21 39.63
CA LEU A 385 16.77 -1.74 40.95
C LEU A 385 18.30 -1.92 41.06
N ASP A 386 18.92 -2.53 40.05
CA ASP A 386 20.33 -2.90 40.09
C ASP A 386 21.16 -2.61 38.84
N ASP A 387 20.58 -1.95 37.83
CA ASP A 387 21.17 -1.79 36.48
C ASP A 387 21.46 -3.13 35.80
N GLN A 388 20.50 -4.07 35.90
CA GLN A 388 20.60 -5.40 35.30
C GLN A 388 19.67 -5.58 34.11
N GLN A 389 20.14 -6.32 33.12
CA GLN A 389 19.32 -6.74 31.97
C GLN A 389 18.38 -7.89 32.38
N THR A 390 17.38 -7.59 33.16
CA THR A 390 16.35 -8.55 33.59
C THR A 390 14.96 -8.06 33.28
N HIS A 391 14.06 -9.00 33.02
CA HIS A 391 12.65 -8.76 32.70
C HIS A 391 11.73 -9.49 33.71
N CYS A 392 12.33 -10.16 34.71
CA CYS A 392 11.60 -10.89 35.71
C CYS A 392 11.31 -10.00 36.91
N LEU A 393 10.10 -10.05 37.43
CA LEU A 393 9.75 -9.36 38.65
C LEU A 393 10.62 -9.87 39.80
N PRO A 394 11.05 -8.97 40.72
CA PRO A 394 11.83 -9.38 41.89
C PRO A 394 11.02 -10.23 42.84
N GLN A 395 11.71 -11.07 43.67
CA GLN A 395 11.07 -11.93 44.68
C GLN A 395 10.85 -11.20 45.99
N GLY A 396 11.52 -10.07 46.22
CA GLY A 396 11.46 -9.34 47.46
C GLY A 396 10.22 -8.46 47.56
N ASP A 397 9.45 -8.59 48.65
CA ASP A 397 8.24 -7.80 48.89
C ASP A 397 8.49 -6.28 48.83
N ALA A 398 9.66 -5.82 49.36
CA ALA A 398 10.03 -4.39 49.34
C ALA A 398 10.26 -3.84 47.93
N ASP A 399 10.91 -4.62 47.05
CA ASP A 399 11.16 -4.23 45.67
C ASP A 399 9.85 -4.24 44.85
N LEU A 400 8.98 -5.22 45.07
CA LEU A 400 7.65 -5.29 44.47
C LEU A 400 6.76 -4.12 44.90
N ALA A 401 6.75 -3.81 46.19
CA ALA A 401 6.00 -2.66 46.73
C ALA A 401 6.52 -1.33 46.16
N TRP A 402 7.84 -1.20 45.98
CA TRP A 402 8.43 -0.03 45.38
C TRP A 402 8.07 0.10 43.86
N ILE A 403 8.12 -1.01 43.10
CA ILE A 403 7.69 -1.01 41.70
C ILE A 403 6.22 -0.59 41.62
N ALA A 404 5.33 -1.18 42.40
CA ALA A 404 3.92 -0.83 42.40
C ALA A 404 3.71 0.66 42.77
N ALA A 405 4.32 1.14 43.86
CA ALA A 405 4.21 2.52 44.30
C ALA A 405 4.73 3.53 43.26
N SER A 406 5.80 3.16 42.52
CA SER A 406 6.36 3.99 41.44
C SER A 406 5.45 4.10 40.21
N LEU A 407 4.49 3.20 40.07
CA LEU A 407 3.45 3.17 39.06
C LEU A 407 2.10 3.69 39.57
N GLY A 408 2.05 4.20 40.84
CA GLY A 408 0.82 4.66 41.45
C GLY A 408 -0.11 3.56 41.94
N LEU A 409 0.38 2.31 41.99
CA LEU A 409 -0.37 1.11 42.38
C LEU A 409 -0.06 0.73 43.84
N LYS A 410 -0.99 0.01 44.46
CA LYS A 410 -0.81 -0.52 45.83
C LYS A 410 -0.42 -1.99 45.76
N CYS A 411 0.50 -2.41 46.60
CA CYS A 411 0.88 -3.80 46.80
C CYS A 411 1.09 -4.09 48.30
N SER A 412 0.33 -5.02 48.81
CA SER A 412 0.45 -5.57 50.19
C SER A 412 0.60 -7.09 50.10
N ARG A 413 0.83 -7.75 51.28
CA ARG A 413 0.90 -9.23 51.31
C ARG A 413 -0.41 -9.92 50.92
N GLU A 414 -1.56 -9.24 51.10
CA GLU A 414 -2.88 -9.84 50.87
C GLU A 414 -3.43 -9.50 49.50
N THR A 415 -3.13 -8.28 48.94
CA THR A 415 -3.63 -7.83 47.68
C THR A 415 -2.54 -7.03 46.92
N CYS A 416 -2.33 -7.29 45.66
CA CYS A 416 -1.34 -6.58 44.86
C CYS A 416 -1.96 -6.15 43.53
N GLU A 417 -2.37 -4.87 43.41
CA GLU A 417 -2.92 -4.28 42.20
C GLU A 417 -1.97 -4.41 40.98
N LEU A 418 -0.65 -4.45 41.22
CA LEU A 418 0.35 -4.67 40.17
C LEU A 418 0.16 -6.04 39.50
N PHE A 419 -0.05 -7.11 40.28
CA PHE A 419 -0.25 -8.45 39.68
C PHE A 419 -1.60 -8.58 39.00
N GLU A 420 -2.66 -7.96 39.52
CA GLU A 420 -3.98 -7.93 38.89
C GLU A 420 -3.91 -7.24 37.54
N GLN A 421 -3.38 -6.02 37.50
CA GLN A 421 -3.24 -5.24 36.27
C GLN A 421 -2.29 -5.90 35.26
N LEU A 422 -1.20 -6.48 35.73
CA LEU A 422 -0.27 -7.22 34.86
C LEU A 422 -0.95 -8.45 34.26
N GLY A 423 -1.79 -9.16 35.04
CA GLY A 423 -2.60 -10.29 34.56
C GLY A 423 -3.59 -9.88 33.47
N GLU A 424 -4.35 -8.80 33.69
CA GLU A 424 -5.33 -8.28 32.73
C GLU A 424 -4.65 -7.84 31.43
N VAL A 425 -3.56 -7.06 31.51
CA VAL A 425 -2.80 -6.60 30.36
C VAL A 425 -2.22 -7.77 29.57
N ARG A 426 -1.67 -8.76 30.24
CA ARG A 426 -1.08 -9.94 29.59
C ARG A 426 -2.13 -10.79 28.89
N GLU A 427 -3.31 -10.99 29.50
CA GLU A 427 -4.39 -11.76 28.86
C GLU A 427 -4.93 -11.01 27.64
N LEU A 428 -5.10 -9.69 27.71
CA LEU A 428 -5.49 -8.86 26.56
C LEU A 428 -4.50 -9.03 25.38
N VAL A 429 -3.19 -8.86 25.65
CA VAL A 429 -2.16 -8.99 24.62
C VAL A 429 -2.15 -10.38 24.02
N ALA A 430 -2.28 -11.40 24.86
CA ALA A 430 -2.29 -12.79 24.41
C ALA A 430 -3.52 -13.10 23.54
N MET A 431 -4.71 -12.57 23.88
CA MET A 431 -5.92 -12.74 23.05
C MET A 431 -5.76 -12.10 21.69
N GLU A 432 -5.30 -10.85 21.63
CA GLU A 432 -5.09 -10.14 20.35
C GLU A 432 -4.00 -10.83 19.51
N PHE A 433 -2.93 -11.30 20.13
CA PHE A 433 -1.87 -12.04 19.46
C PHE A 433 -2.35 -13.41 18.95
N ASP A 434 -3.09 -14.16 19.78
CA ASP A 434 -3.65 -15.45 19.41
C ASP A 434 -4.70 -15.26 18.29
N ALA A 435 -5.53 -14.20 18.31
CA ALA A 435 -6.47 -13.87 17.25
C ALA A 435 -5.76 -13.64 15.91
N LEU A 436 -4.66 -12.87 15.89
CA LEU A 436 -3.87 -12.62 14.69
C LEU A 436 -3.27 -13.90 14.11
N LEU A 437 -2.84 -14.83 14.96
CA LEU A 437 -2.26 -16.10 14.54
C LEU A 437 -3.31 -17.17 14.22
N HIS A 438 -4.53 -17.07 14.76
CA HIS A 438 -5.62 -18.06 14.63
C HIS A 438 -6.70 -17.66 13.62
N GLU A 439 -6.63 -16.49 12.99
CA GLU A 439 -7.57 -16.09 11.91
C GLU A 439 -7.55 -17.10 10.74
N GLY A 440 -8.05 -18.29 10.97
CA GLY A 440 -8.09 -19.38 9.98
C GLY A 440 -8.67 -20.70 10.51
N ASN A 441 -8.81 -20.85 11.80
CA ASN A 441 -9.53 -22.00 12.38
C ASN A 441 -10.64 -21.47 13.28
N ALA A 442 -11.87 -21.41 12.74
CA ALA A 442 -13.04 -21.42 13.61
C ALA A 442 -12.90 -22.60 14.59
N PRO A 443 -13.15 -22.43 15.90
CA PRO A 443 -13.09 -23.53 16.81
C PRO A 443 -14.13 -24.56 16.39
N SER A 444 -13.69 -25.67 15.84
CA SER A 444 -14.54 -26.84 15.74
C SER A 444 -14.79 -27.33 17.17
N SER A 445 -15.80 -26.74 17.80
CA SER A 445 -16.39 -27.27 18.99
C SER A 445 -16.97 -28.65 18.67
N LYS A 446 -16.26 -29.69 19.03
CA LYS A 446 -16.74 -30.87 19.72
C LYS A 446 -15.70 -32.00 19.66
N PRO A 447 -15.26 -32.58 20.77
CA PRO A 447 -14.55 -33.85 20.74
C PRO A 447 -15.60 -34.94 20.49
N GLY A 448 -15.71 -35.39 19.24
CA GLY A 448 -16.69 -36.43 18.85
C GLY A 448 -16.86 -36.57 17.35
N GLY A 449 -15.91 -36.17 16.53
CA GLY A 449 -15.94 -36.36 15.08
C GLY A 449 -15.21 -37.62 14.65
N CYS A 450 -15.90 -38.45 13.91
CA CYS A 450 -15.53 -39.68 13.24
C CYS A 450 -14.04 -39.81 12.88
N ARG A 451 -13.36 -40.82 13.50
CA ARG A 451 -11.99 -41.23 13.17
C ARG A 451 -11.91 -42.08 11.88
N SER A 452 -12.84 -41.93 10.96
CA SER A 452 -13.02 -42.92 9.85
C SER A 452 -12.56 -42.43 8.46
N CYS A 453 -11.91 -41.26 8.30
CA CYS A 453 -11.46 -40.78 6.96
C CYS A 453 -9.99 -40.34 6.91
N GLY A 454 -9.17 -40.65 7.90
CA GLY A 454 -7.80 -40.10 8.01
C GLY A 454 -6.73 -41.08 7.56
N GLY A 455 -6.61 -41.30 6.23
CA GLY A 455 -5.34 -41.74 5.66
C GLY A 455 -4.32 -40.57 5.66
N PRO A 456 -3.01 -40.82 5.50
CA PRO A 456 -2.01 -39.78 5.37
C PRO A 456 -2.39 -38.85 4.21
N PRO A 457 -2.11 -37.52 4.32
CA PRO A 457 -2.43 -36.59 3.25
C PRO A 457 -1.68 -36.93 1.97
N LEU A 458 -2.42 -37.07 0.86
CA LEU A 458 -1.91 -37.50 -0.44
C LEU A 458 -1.49 -36.30 -1.29
N PRO A 459 -0.33 -36.29 -1.97
CA PRO A 459 0.10 -35.20 -2.85
C PRO A 459 -0.73 -35.17 -4.16
N VAL A 460 -0.71 -34.03 -4.86
CA VAL A 460 -1.52 -33.74 -6.05
C VAL A 460 -1.23 -34.68 -7.23
N ASP A 461 -0.02 -35.21 -7.30
CA ASP A 461 0.44 -36.17 -8.30
C ASP A 461 0.18 -37.67 -7.91
N SER A 462 -0.50 -37.92 -6.81
CA SER A 462 -0.87 -39.28 -6.38
C SER A 462 -2.10 -39.77 -7.13
N GLU A 463 -2.02 -40.93 -7.78
CA GLU A 463 -3.18 -41.57 -8.44
C GLU A 463 -4.33 -41.87 -7.44
N GLU A 464 -4.00 -42.16 -6.19
CA GLU A 464 -5.02 -42.36 -5.14
C GLU A 464 -5.79 -41.05 -4.84
N PHE A 465 -5.13 -39.87 -4.90
CA PHE A 465 -5.81 -38.58 -4.76
C PHE A 465 -6.69 -38.33 -5.98
N ILE A 466 -6.13 -38.50 -7.19
CA ILE A 466 -6.82 -38.21 -8.45
C ILE A 466 -8.08 -39.09 -8.61
N ALA A 467 -8.00 -40.35 -8.23
CA ALA A 467 -9.12 -41.32 -8.30
C ALA A 467 -10.30 -40.97 -7.37
N LYS A 468 -10.08 -40.09 -6.37
CA LYS A 468 -11.15 -39.59 -5.47
C LYS A 468 -11.92 -38.42 -6.05
N LEU A 469 -11.43 -37.81 -7.16
CA LEU A 469 -12.05 -36.68 -7.81
C LEU A 469 -13.07 -37.10 -8.88
N PRO A 470 -14.15 -36.33 -9.07
CA PRO A 470 -15.10 -36.56 -10.16
C PRO A 470 -14.44 -36.38 -11.54
N GLU A 471 -14.83 -37.15 -12.54
CA GLU A 471 -14.53 -36.84 -13.93
C GLU A 471 -15.41 -35.67 -14.41
N PRO A 472 -14.90 -34.67 -15.16
CA PRO A 472 -13.59 -34.57 -15.80
C PRO A 472 -12.53 -33.84 -14.96
N ILE A 473 -12.79 -33.47 -13.68
CA ILE A 473 -11.81 -32.82 -12.82
C ILE A 473 -10.59 -33.74 -12.66
N ALA A 474 -10.78 -35.03 -12.46
CA ALA A 474 -9.70 -36.00 -12.35
C ALA A 474 -8.78 -36.01 -13.57
N SER A 475 -9.36 -36.01 -14.78
CA SER A 475 -8.60 -35.91 -16.04
C SER A 475 -7.78 -34.61 -16.14
N HIS A 476 -8.38 -33.47 -15.72
CA HIS A 476 -7.72 -32.17 -15.76
C HIS A 476 -6.57 -32.08 -14.73
N VAL A 477 -6.80 -32.60 -13.52
CA VAL A 477 -5.77 -32.69 -12.47
C VAL A 477 -4.61 -33.60 -12.91
N ARG A 478 -4.88 -34.72 -13.57
CA ARG A 478 -3.83 -35.59 -14.11
C ARG A 478 -2.94 -34.84 -15.11
N THR A 479 -3.55 -34.08 -16.02
CA THR A 479 -2.82 -33.23 -16.97
C THR A 479 -2.02 -32.13 -16.28
N PHE A 480 -2.60 -31.48 -15.28
CA PHE A 480 -1.95 -30.46 -14.47
C PHE A 480 -0.76 -31.02 -13.67
N ALA A 481 -0.94 -32.15 -12.98
CA ALA A 481 0.08 -32.81 -12.18
C ALA A 481 1.28 -33.29 -13.01
N ALA A 482 1.05 -33.70 -14.26
CA ALA A 482 2.10 -34.10 -15.18
C ALA A 482 2.99 -32.94 -15.69
N GLN A 483 2.64 -31.70 -15.45
CA GLN A 483 3.44 -30.57 -15.89
C GLN A 483 4.81 -30.51 -15.19
N PRO A 484 5.91 -30.19 -15.92
CA PRO A 484 7.25 -30.11 -15.32
C PRO A 484 7.34 -29.15 -14.13
N ARG A 485 6.56 -28.07 -14.15
CA ARG A 485 6.51 -27.07 -13.07
C ARG A 485 5.92 -27.63 -11.77
N VAL A 486 4.94 -28.52 -11.84
CA VAL A 486 4.34 -29.19 -10.68
C VAL A 486 5.26 -30.26 -10.13
N ASN A 487 5.93 -31.01 -11.02
CA ASN A 487 6.87 -32.05 -10.62
C ASN A 487 8.07 -31.53 -9.82
N LEU A 488 8.50 -30.28 -10.09
CA LEU A 488 9.61 -29.61 -9.40
C LEU A 488 9.22 -29.01 -8.03
N LEU A 489 7.95 -29.06 -7.66
CA LEU A 489 7.51 -28.54 -6.36
C LEU A 489 7.93 -29.48 -5.21
N SER A 490 8.10 -28.88 -4.02
CA SER A 490 8.31 -29.66 -2.79
C SER A 490 7.08 -30.50 -2.43
N ASP A 491 7.29 -31.58 -1.71
CA ASP A 491 6.19 -32.45 -1.24
C ASP A 491 5.14 -31.68 -0.44
N THR A 492 5.58 -30.70 0.37
CA THR A 492 4.67 -29.81 1.13
C THR A 492 3.81 -28.95 0.22
N ALA A 493 4.34 -28.45 -0.88
CA ALA A 493 3.59 -27.68 -1.87
C ALA A 493 2.60 -28.56 -2.63
N LYS A 494 3.00 -29.80 -3.01
CA LYS A 494 2.11 -30.79 -3.65
C LYS A 494 0.95 -31.20 -2.76
N LEU A 495 1.19 -31.39 -1.46
CA LEU A 495 0.16 -31.67 -0.48
C LEU A 495 -0.80 -30.48 -0.31
N ARG A 496 -0.29 -29.25 -0.32
CA ARG A 496 -1.10 -28.03 -0.24
C ARG A 496 -2.00 -27.89 -1.46
N LEU A 497 -1.48 -28.12 -2.67
CA LEU A 497 -2.26 -28.12 -3.91
C LEU A 497 -3.38 -29.17 -3.88
N ALA A 498 -3.09 -30.40 -3.46
CA ALA A 498 -4.09 -31.44 -3.32
C ALA A 498 -5.22 -31.02 -2.36
N LYS A 499 -4.86 -30.45 -1.22
CA LYS A 499 -5.82 -29.93 -0.23
C LYS A 499 -6.70 -28.82 -0.82
N LEU A 500 -6.12 -27.89 -1.60
CA LEU A 500 -6.85 -26.78 -2.23
C LEU A 500 -7.82 -27.30 -3.30
N ILE A 501 -7.35 -28.17 -4.21
CA ILE A 501 -8.18 -28.76 -5.27
C ILE A 501 -9.29 -29.61 -4.67
N GLY A 502 -8.99 -30.47 -3.69
CA GLY A 502 -10.00 -31.28 -3.00
C GLY A 502 -11.06 -30.42 -2.31
N ARG A 503 -10.66 -29.32 -1.67
CA ARG A 503 -11.58 -28.37 -1.03
C ARG A 503 -12.41 -27.62 -2.08
N ALA A 504 -11.80 -27.17 -3.18
CA ALA A 504 -12.51 -26.50 -4.26
C ALA A 504 -13.57 -27.43 -4.88
N THR A 505 -13.21 -28.69 -5.11
CA THR A 505 -14.13 -29.71 -5.61
C THR A 505 -15.28 -29.94 -4.62
N LEU A 506 -14.99 -30.07 -3.34
CA LEU A 506 -16.02 -30.23 -2.30
C LEU A 506 -16.99 -29.04 -2.30
N LEU A 507 -16.48 -27.81 -2.30
CA LEU A 507 -17.31 -26.59 -2.31
C LEU A 507 -18.17 -26.48 -3.58
N ALA A 508 -17.69 -26.95 -4.73
CA ALA A 508 -18.46 -26.94 -5.98
C ALA A 508 -19.60 -27.96 -6.02
N TYR A 509 -19.50 -29.05 -5.26
CA TYR A 509 -20.49 -30.14 -5.27
C TYR A 509 -21.38 -30.21 -4.00
N THR A 510 -21.03 -29.48 -2.91
CA THR A 510 -21.80 -29.53 -1.65
C THR A 510 -22.51 -28.22 -1.31
N SER A 511 -22.57 -27.24 -2.22
CA SER A 511 -23.31 -26.01 -1.95
C SER A 511 -24.79 -26.34 -1.79
N GLU A 512 -25.31 -26.15 -0.57
CA GLU A 512 -26.72 -26.32 -0.20
C GLU A 512 -27.64 -25.39 -0.98
N ASP A 513 -27.12 -24.42 -1.71
CA ASP A 513 -27.81 -23.46 -2.57
C ASP A 513 -28.36 -24.06 -3.87
N CYS A 514 -28.11 -25.36 -4.16
CA CYS A 514 -28.57 -26.00 -5.41
C CYS A 514 -29.99 -26.58 -5.36
N SER A 515 -30.68 -26.59 -4.20
CA SER A 515 -32.02 -27.18 -4.11
C SER A 515 -33.16 -26.24 -4.54
N ASP A 516 -32.96 -24.90 -4.47
CA ASP A 516 -33.96 -23.88 -4.81
C ASP A 516 -33.43 -22.80 -5.79
N ALA A 517 -32.18 -22.90 -6.22
CA ALA A 517 -31.52 -21.90 -7.07
C ALA A 517 -31.66 -22.26 -8.56
N THR A 518 -31.72 -21.26 -9.42
CA THR A 518 -31.63 -21.45 -10.87
C THR A 518 -30.29 -22.11 -11.21
N PRO A 519 -30.20 -22.90 -12.30
CA PRO A 519 -28.95 -23.57 -12.73
C PRO A 519 -27.74 -22.62 -12.87
N GLN A 520 -27.97 -21.30 -12.86
CA GLN A 520 -26.94 -20.26 -12.97
C GLN A 520 -26.27 -19.90 -11.63
N ASP A 521 -26.82 -20.34 -10.50
CA ASP A 521 -26.28 -19.98 -9.16
C ASP A 521 -25.37 -21.07 -8.54
N CYS A 522 -25.28 -22.23 -9.17
CA CYS A 522 -24.43 -23.33 -8.72
C CYS A 522 -22.97 -23.10 -9.14
N LEU A 523 -22.02 -23.26 -8.20
CA LEU A 523 -20.58 -23.30 -8.44
C LEU A 523 -20.19 -24.52 -9.29
N GLY A 524 -20.55 -24.57 -10.54
CA GLY A 524 -20.40 -25.75 -11.38
C GLY A 524 -18.94 -26.24 -11.52
N GLN A 525 -18.81 -27.41 -12.12
CA GLN A 525 -17.54 -28.05 -12.49
C GLN A 525 -16.57 -27.08 -13.18
N ASP A 526 -17.04 -26.17 -14.03
CA ASP A 526 -16.24 -25.17 -14.74
C ASP A 526 -15.45 -24.25 -13.81
N ALA A 527 -15.99 -23.92 -12.63
CA ALA A 527 -15.28 -23.13 -11.64
C ALA A 527 -14.01 -23.82 -11.15
N VAL A 528 -14.09 -25.14 -10.92
CA VAL A 528 -12.95 -25.94 -10.46
C VAL A 528 -11.91 -26.09 -11.56
N LEU A 529 -12.34 -26.34 -12.79
CA LEU A 529 -11.42 -26.44 -13.94
C LEU A 529 -10.66 -25.12 -14.15
N ARG A 530 -11.36 -23.98 -14.15
CA ARG A 530 -10.73 -22.67 -14.27
C ARG A 530 -9.86 -22.34 -13.06
N PHE A 531 -10.21 -22.83 -11.87
CA PHE A 531 -9.38 -22.70 -10.69
C PHE A 531 -8.05 -23.43 -10.84
N ILE A 532 -8.08 -24.66 -11.35
CA ILE A 532 -6.86 -25.44 -11.61
C ILE A 532 -5.97 -24.74 -12.64
N ASP A 533 -6.56 -24.20 -13.72
CA ASP A 533 -5.81 -23.44 -14.73
C ASP A 533 -5.20 -22.18 -14.14
N TRP A 534 -5.95 -21.47 -13.30
CA TRP A 534 -5.49 -20.27 -12.62
C TRP A 534 -4.37 -20.53 -11.58
N LEU A 535 -4.27 -21.74 -11.02
CA LEU A 535 -3.16 -22.11 -10.15
C LEU A 535 -1.81 -22.14 -10.88
N ASN A 536 -1.77 -22.40 -12.18
CA ASN A 536 -0.54 -22.54 -12.97
C ASN A 536 0.45 -21.35 -12.84
N PRO A 537 0.07 -20.09 -13.06
CA PRO A 537 0.97 -18.95 -12.89
C PRO A 537 1.36 -18.70 -11.43
N LEU A 538 0.64 -19.27 -10.47
CA LEU A 538 0.84 -19.07 -9.04
C LEU A 538 1.71 -20.13 -8.36
N LEU A 539 2.09 -21.19 -9.05
CA LEU A 539 2.90 -22.29 -8.48
C LEU A 539 4.22 -21.82 -7.84
N ARG A 540 4.77 -20.68 -8.30
CA ARG A 540 5.97 -20.06 -7.73
C ARG A 540 5.67 -19.03 -6.62
N ARG A 541 4.40 -18.80 -6.31
CA ARG A 541 3.95 -17.79 -5.35
C ARG A 541 3.25 -18.46 -4.18
N ASP A 542 4.03 -19.08 -3.33
CA ASP A 542 3.55 -19.89 -2.18
C ASP A 542 2.62 -19.08 -1.23
N SER A 543 2.79 -17.76 -1.18
CA SER A 543 1.96 -16.85 -0.38
C SER A 543 0.48 -16.88 -0.75
N TYR A 544 0.14 -16.92 -2.04
CA TYR A 544 -1.27 -16.98 -2.48
C TYR A 544 -1.89 -18.35 -2.23
N LEU A 545 -1.11 -19.41 -2.43
CA LEU A 545 -1.56 -20.76 -2.10
C LEU A 545 -1.84 -20.92 -0.60
N SER A 546 -1.01 -20.29 0.23
CA SER A 546 -1.21 -20.24 1.70
C SER A 546 -2.46 -19.45 2.07
N LEU A 547 -2.69 -18.27 1.47
CA LEU A 547 -3.90 -17.47 1.67
C LEU A 547 -5.18 -18.28 1.44
N LEU A 548 -5.25 -18.98 0.30
CA LEU A 548 -6.41 -19.79 -0.07
C LEU A 548 -6.59 -21.03 0.85
N ALA A 549 -5.48 -21.61 1.31
CA ALA A 549 -5.51 -22.75 2.22
C ALA A 549 -5.99 -22.37 3.63
N GLU A 550 -5.64 -21.15 4.08
CA GLU A 550 -5.94 -20.65 5.39
C GLU A 550 -7.32 -19.98 5.50
N ARG A 551 -7.80 -19.36 4.40
CA ARG A 551 -9.07 -18.61 4.36
C ARG A 551 -10.09 -19.26 3.42
N PRO A 552 -10.95 -20.17 3.92
CA PRO A 552 -11.95 -20.86 3.11
C PRO A 552 -12.94 -19.93 2.42
N GLU A 553 -13.30 -18.81 3.06
CA GLU A 553 -14.24 -17.83 2.49
C GLU A 553 -13.62 -17.13 1.27
N VAL A 554 -12.32 -16.87 1.27
CA VAL A 554 -11.60 -16.31 0.10
C VAL A 554 -11.64 -17.31 -1.05
N LEU A 555 -11.40 -18.59 -0.78
CA LEU A 555 -11.49 -19.64 -1.80
C LEU A 555 -12.92 -19.77 -2.35
N LYS A 556 -13.95 -19.70 -1.51
CA LYS A 556 -15.37 -19.76 -1.95
C LYS A 556 -15.70 -18.59 -2.87
N ARG A 557 -15.33 -17.36 -2.49
CA ARG A 557 -15.53 -16.16 -3.33
C ARG A 557 -14.77 -16.28 -4.66
N LEU A 558 -13.53 -16.72 -4.62
CA LEU A 558 -12.73 -16.92 -5.83
C LEU A 558 -13.39 -17.94 -6.78
N LEU A 559 -13.89 -19.06 -6.29
CA LEU A 559 -14.58 -20.07 -7.11
C LEU A 559 -15.85 -19.50 -7.75
N ARG A 560 -16.61 -18.65 -7.03
CA ARG A 560 -17.78 -17.97 -7.61
C ARG A 560 -17.37 -17.04 -8.75
N LEU A 561 -16.32 -16.24 -8.57
CA LEU A 561 -15.80 -15.37 -9.62
C LEU A 561 -15.37 -16.15 -10.87
N LEU A 562 -14.65 -17.25 -10.67
CA LEU A 562 -14.16 -18.09 -11.76
C LEU A 562 -15.27 -18.87 -12.44
N GLY A 563 -16.34 -19.22 -11.71
CA GLY A 563 -17.52 -19.92 -12.25
C GLY A 563 -18.41 -19.03 -13.11
N LEU A 564 -18.66 -17.79 -12.64
CA LEU A 564 -19.69 -16.91 -13.20
C LEU A 564 -19.23 -16.04 -14.37
N ALA A 565 -17.93 -15.76 -14.51
CA ALA A 565 -17.43 -14.87 -15.56
C ALA A 565 -16.05 -15.32 -16.12
N LYS A 566 -15.94 -15.45 -17.43
CA LYS A 566 -14.64 -15.76 -18.08
C LYS A 566 -13.67 -14.58 -18.01
N TRP A 567 -14.18 -13.37 -18.14
CA TRP A 567 -13.38 -12.14 -18.04
C TRP A 567 -12.70 -12.02 -16.68
N SER A 568 -13.38 -12.39 -15.59
CA SER A 568 -12.77 -12.38 -14.24
C SER A 568 -11.57 -13.33 -14.14
N THR A 569 -11.67 -14.52 -14.76
CA THR A 569 -10.56 -15.48 -14.81
C THR A 569 -9.35 -14.89 -15.52
N ARG A 570 -9.56 -14.30 -16.72
CA ARG A 570 -8.49 -13.65 -17.49
C ARG A 570 -7.90 -12.47 -16.73
N TYR A 571 -8.74 -11.64 -16.12
CA TYR A 571 -8.31 -10.49 -15.33
C TYR A 571 -7.42 -10.91 -14.15
N LEU A 572 -7.81 -11.94 -13.41
CA LEU A 572 -7.02 -12.51 -12.31
C LEU A 572 -5.69 -13.14 -12.78
N MET A 573 -5.66 -13.70 -13.98
CA MET A 573 -4.41 -14.20 -14.58
C MET A 573 -3.44 -13.07 -14.92
N LEU A 574 -3.94 -11.94 -15.42
CA LEU A 574 -3.15 -10.77 -15.76
C LEU A 574 -2.71 -9.98 -14.53
N HIS A 575 -3.57 -9.91 -13.50
CA HIS A 575 -3.39 -9.13 -12.27
C HIS A 575 -3.51 -10.00 -11.02
N PRO A 576 -2.64 -11.01 -10.82
CA PRO A 576 -2.79 -11.97 -9.72
C PRO A 576 -2.72 -11.33 -8.32
N GLY A 577 -2.16 -10.14 -8.19
CA GLY A 577 -2.07 -9.40 -6.93
C GLY A 577 -3.42 -8.92 -6.38
N VAL A 578 -4.45 -8.78 -7.23
CA VAL A 578 -5.77 -8.30 -6.77
C VAL A 578 -6.53 -9.32 -5.92
N ILE A 579 -6.08 -10.58 -5.88
CA ILE A 579 -6.69 -11.62 -5.02
C ILE A 579 -6.68 -11.22 -3.53
N ASP A 580 -5.74 -10.37 -3.13
CA ASP A 580 -5.66 -9.87 -1.77
C ASP A 580 -6.91 -9.10 -1.35
N GLU A 581 -7.61 -8.48 -2.31
CA GLU A 581 -8.85 -7.75 -2.07
C GLU A 581 -9.98 -8.69 -1.60
N LEU A 582 -9.98 -9.97 -2.00
CA LEU A 582 -10.98 -10.95 -1.52
C LEU A 582 -10.87 -11.23 -0.02
N ALA A 583 -9.74 -10.91 0.59
CA ALA A 583 -9.52 -11.06 2.02
C ALA A 583 -9.98 -9.84 2.85
N ASP A 584 -10.33 -8.71 2.20
CA ASP A 584 -10.85 -7.53 2.89
C ASP A 584 -12.32 -7.77 3.30
N PRO A 585 -12.68 -7.70 4.61
CA PRO A 585 -14.06 -7.83 5.06
C PRO A 585 -14.98 -6.76 4.48
N ARG A 586 -14.45 -5.56 4.20
CA ARG A 586 -15.20 -4.40 3.68
C ARG A 586 -15.44 -4.46 2.18
N LEU A 587 -14.95 -5.50 1.49
CA LEU A 587 -15.09 -5.66 0.04
C LEU A 587 -16.55 -5.49 -0.44
N MET A 588 -17.51 -5.97 0.38
CA MET A 588 -18.94 -5.95 0.07
C MET A 588 -19.63 -4.68 0.57
N GLU A 589 -18.94 -3.81 1.30
CA GLU A 589 -19.50 -2.60 1.90
C GLU A 589 -19.28 -1.39 0.99
N GLY A 590 -20.35 -0.67 0.69
CA GLY A 590 -20.32 0.59 -0.04
C GLY A 590 -20.00 0.47 -1.54
N ARG A 591 -20.03 1.62 -2.22
CA ARG A 591 -19.63 1.81 -3.61
C ARG A 591 -18.24 2.43 -3.67
N PHE A 592 -17.71 2.60 -4.89
CA PHE A 592 -16.44 3.32 -5.10
C PHE A 592 -16.53 4.77 -4.59
N ASP A 593 -15.54 5.18 -3.80
CA ASP A 593 -15.38 6.55 -3.29
C ASP A 593 -14.15 7.20 -3.92
N PRO A 594 -14.33 8.14 -4.87
CA PRO A 594 -13.22 8.79 -5.56
C PRO A 594 -12.37 9.66 -4.64
N ILE A 595 -12.95 10.23 -3.58
CA ILE A 595 -12.23 11.09 -2.63
C ILE A 595 -11.30 10.24 -1.78
N ALA A 596 -11.81 9.13 -1.22
CA ALA A 596 -11.02 8.20 -0.43
C ALA A 596 -9.90 7.56 -1.29
N TYR A 597 -10.18 7.23 -2.54
CA TYR A 597 -9.20 6.69 -3.49
C TYR A 597 -8.05 7.69 -3.77
N GLN A 598 -8.38 8.95 -4.06
CA GLN A 598 -7.37 9.98 -4.29
C GLN A 598 -6.54 10.25 -3.04
N GLN A 599 -7.17 10.28 -1.86
CA GLN A 599 -6.48 10.46 -0.60
C GLN A 599 -5.51 9.31 -0.30
N ASP A 600 -5.92 8.07 -0.54
CA ASP A 600 -5.07 6.89 -0.39
C ASP A 600 -3.82 6.97 -1.28
N LEU A 601 -3.99 7.35 -2.55
CA LEU A 601 -2.88 7.53 -3.49
C LEU A 601 -1.93 8.64 -3.06
N GLN A 602 -2.45 9.79 -2.59
CA GLN A 602 -1.63 10.88 -2.07
C GLN A 602 -0.85 10.48 -0.82
N ASP A 603 -1.44 9.69 0.09
CA ASP A 603 -0.76 9.18 1.27
C ASP A 603 0.37 8.21 0.90
N ARG A 604 0.14 7.35 -0.10
CA ARG A 604 1.19 6.47 -0.64
C ARG A 604 2.31 7.26 -1.31
N HIS A 605 1.98 8.30 -2.09
CA HIS A 605 2.97 9.18 -2.70
C HIS A 605 3.84 9.85 -1.65
N ARG A 606 3.23 10.47 -0.63
CA ARG A 606 3.95 11.03 0.52
C ARG A 606 4.80 10.01 1.26
N GLY A 607 4.35 8.75 1.32
CA GLY A 607 5.13 7.63 1.85
C GLY A 607 6.39 7.39 1.03
N TRP A 608 6.27 7.32 -0.31
CA TRP A 608 7.41 7.15 -1.21
C TRP A 608 8.38 8.35 -1.17
N GLU A 609 7.87 9.59 -1.13
CA GLU A 609 8.70 10.79 -0.98
C GLU A 609 9.50 10.78 0.32
N ARG A 610 8.84 10.50 1.46
CA ARG A 610 9.50 10.38 2.75
C ARG A 610 10.59 9.31 2.75
N ASP A 611 10.34 8.22 2.02
CA ASP A 611 11.27 7.12 1.89
C ASP A 611 12.34 7.36 0.81
N GLY A 612 12.33 8.47 0.07
CA GLY A 612 13.27 8.80 -0.99
C GLY A 612 13.17 7.87 -2.21
N GLN A 613 12.04 7.17 -2.37
CA GLN A 613 11.77 6.20 -3.43
C GLN A 613 10.59 6.61 -4.33
N ALA A 614 10.30 7.91 -4.42
CA ALA A 614 9.27 8.45 -5.30
C ALA A 614 9.79 8.58 -6.74
N ASP A 615 10.35 7.51 -7.29
CA ASP A 615 10.71 7.45 -8.70
C ASP A 615 9.49 7.21 -9.61
N GLU A 616 9.67 7.41 -10.91
CA GLU A 616 8.59 7.29 -11.89
C GLU A 616 7.98 5.87 -11.90
N GLU A 617 8.80 4.83 -11.78
CA GLU A 617 8.33 3.43 -11.78
C GLU A 617 7.48 3.12 -10.55
N ALA A 618 7.90 3.57 -9.36
CA ALA A 618 7.15 3.37 -8.12
C ALA A 618 5.79 4.07 -8.15
N LEU A 619 5.72 5.28 -8.71
CA LEU A 619 4.47 6.02 -8.88
C LEU A 619 3.54 5.32 -9.87
N LEU A 620 4.06 4.91 -11.03
CA LEU A 620 3.30 4.18 -12.04
C LEU A 620 2.75 2.86 -11.50
N ASP A 621 3.57 2.08 -10.80
CA ASP A 621 3.15 0.82 -10.20
C ASP A 621 2.12 1.03 -9.08
N THR A 622 2.25 2.09 -8.28
CA THR A 622 1.30 2.44 -7.21
C THR A 622 -0.08 2.76 -7.80
N LEU A 623 -0.10 3.60 -8.84
CA LEU A 623 -1.33 3.98 -9.52
C LEU A 623 -2.04 2.76 -10.14
N ARG A 624 -1.30 1.88 -10.81
CA ARG A 624 -1.84 0.67 -11.44
C ARG A 624 -2.42 -0.31 -10.42
N ARG A 625 -1.71 -0.55 -9.33
CA ARG A 625 -2.19 -1.46 -8.29
C ARG A 625 -3.48 -0.96 -7.64
N ALA A 626 -3.55 0.33 -7.33
CA ALA A 626 -4.76 0.92 -6.77
C ALA A 626 -5.93 0.85 -7.75
N HIS A 627 -5.68 1.18 -9.02
CA HIS A 627 -6.68 1.09 -10.08
C HIS A 627 -7.22 -0.33 -10.27
N HIS A 628 -6.32 -1.32 -10.40
CA HIS A 628 -6.72 -2.71 -10.58
C HIS A 628 -7.43 -3.29 -9.35
N ALA A 629 -7.07 -2.84 -8.14
CA ALA A 629 -7.78 -3.22 -6.93
C ALA A 629 -9.23 -2.73 -6.96
N GLU A 630 -9.49 -1.47 -7.36
CA GLU A 630 -10.84 -0.92 -7.42
C GLU A 630 -11.68 -1.51 -8.57
N ILE A 631 -11.09 -1.76 -9.75
CA ILE A 631 -11.79 -2.52 -10.80
C ILE A 631 -12.20 -3.90 -10.27
N PHE A 632 -11.31 -4.58 -9.56
CA PHE A 632 -11.60 -5.90 -9.03
C PHE A 632 -12.66 -5.87 -7.93
N ARG A 633 -12.66 -4.89 -7.03
CA ARG A 633 -13.71 -4.68 -6.03
C ARG A 633 -15.07 -4.43 -6.67
N THR A 634 -15.11 -3.58 -7.71
CA THR A 634 -16.33 -3.32 -8.47
C THR A 634 -16.82 -4.59 -9.16
N LEU A 635 -15.92 -5.38 -9.78
CA LEU A 635 -16.24 -6.66 -10.41
C LEU A 635 -16.83 -7.68 -9.42
N VAL A 636 -16.26 -7.78 -8.21
CA VAL A 636 -16.78 -8.70 -7.19
C VAL A 636 -18.19 -8.32 -6.79
N ARG A 637 -18.44 -7.02 -6.53
CA ARG A 637 -19.78 -6.51 -6.16
C ARG A 637 -20.79 -6.71 -7.28
N ASP A 638 -20.39 -6.54 -8.53
CA ASP A 638 -21.19 -6.76 -9.73
C ASP A 638 -21.61 -8.24 -9.86
N ILE A 639 -20.65 -9.16 -9.77
CA ILE A 639 -20.90 -10.62 -9.85
C ILE A 639 -21.77 -11.10 -8.67
N GLU A 640 -21.60 -10.51 -7.48
CA GLU A 640 -22.45 -10.77 -6.32
C GLU A 640 -23.83 -10.07 -6.42
N LYS A 641 -24.15 -9.41 -7.56
CA LYS A 641 -25.42 -8.72 -7.84
C LYS A 641 -25.73 -7.57 -6.85
N LEU A 642 -24.71 -6.98 -6.25
CA LEU A 642 -24.82 -5.82 -5.35
C LEU A 642 -24.92 -4.48 -6.09
N LEU A 643 -24.55 -4.47 -7.37
CA LEU A 643 -24.57 -3.29 -8.23
C LEU A 643 -25.45 -3.52 -9.45
N THR A 644 -26.14 -2.47 -9.88
CA THR A 644 -26.81 -2.46 -11.19
C THR A 644 -25.78 -2.12 -12.29
N VAL A 645 -26.12 -2.40 -13.56
CA VAL A 645 -25.22 -2.10 -14.67
C VAL A 645 -24.91 -0.59 -14.78
N GLU A 646 -25.84 0.26 -14.41
CA GLU A 646 -25.67 1.71 -14.34
C GLU A 646 -24.67 2.09 -13.24
N GLN A 647 -24.83 1.49 -12.05
CA GLN A 647 -23.90 1.73 -10.92
C GLN A 647 -22.49 1.26 -11.20
N VAL A 648 -22.35 0.11 -11.87
CA VAL A 648 -21.02 -0.37 -12.34
C VAL A 648 -20.39 0.65 -13.28
N ALA A 649 -21.17 1.17 -14.25
CA ALA A 649 -20.66 2.13 -15.20
C ALA A 649 -20.32 3.49 -14.57
N ASP A 650 -21.09 3.93 -13.58
CA ASP A 650 -20.82 5.12 -12.78
C ASP A 650 -19.52 4.96 -11.98
N ASP A 651 -19.33 3.82 -11.29
CA ASP A 651 -18.16 3.53 -10.47
C ASP A 651 -16.89 3.45 -11.33
N LEU A 652 -16.96 2.77 -12.49
CA LEU A 652 -15.83 2.70 -13.41
C LEU A 652 -15.50 4.06 -14.04
N SER A 653 -16.51 4.90 -14.35
CA SER A 653 -16.29 6.24 -14.86
C SER A 653 -15.69 7.17 -13.82
N ALA A 654 -16.17 7.09 -12.57
CA ALA A 654 -15.60 7.85 -11.46
C ALA A 654 -14.16 7.42 -11.14
N LEU A 655 -13.85 6.12 -11.27
CA LEU A 655 -12.48 5.60 -11.11
C LEU A 655 -11.56 6.13 -12.23
N ALA A 656 -12.05 6.19 -13.47
CA ALA A 656 -11.29 6.76 -14.57
C ALA A 656 -11.02 8.25 -14.35
N ASP A 657 -12.02 9.03 -13.96
CA ASP A 657 -11.88 10.47 -13.64
C ASP A 657 -10.84 10.70 -12.52
N ALA A 658 -10.96 9.95 -11.42
CA ALA A 658 -10.03 10.07 -10.28
C ALA A 658 -8.59 9.65 -10.67
N THR A 659 -8.45 8.61 -11.49
CA THR A 659 -7.15 8.14 -11.97
C THR A 659 -6.51 9.16 -12.92
N LEU A 660 -7.29 9.75 -13.84
CA LEU A 660 -6.83 10.82 -14.74
C LEU A 660 -6.36 12.04 -13.95
N ASP A 661 -7.12 12.51 -12.96
CA ASP A 661 -6.78 13.68 -12.16
C ASP A 661 -5.47 13.49 -11.37
N ILE A 662 -5.28 12.33 -10.74
CA ILE A 662 -4.01 12.00 -10.07
C ILE A 662 -2.86 11.87 -11.06
N THR A 663 -3.10 11.26 -12.22
CA THR A 663 -2.08 11.12 -13.27
C THR A 663 -1.61 12.50 -13.76
N LEU A 664 -2.52 13.45 -13.96
CA LEU A 664 -2.16 14.83 -14.34
C LEU A 664 -1.28 15.47 -13.27
N LYS A 665 -1.66 15.40 -12.00
CA LYS A 665 -0.91 15.98 -10.87
C LYS A 665 0.49 15.40 -10.74
N TRP A 666 0.60 14.09 -10.78
CA TRP A 666 1.90 13.42 -10.62
C TRP A 666 2.80 13.58 -11.84
N ALA A 667 2.26 13.47 -13.05
CA ALA A 667 3.02 13.68 -14.28
C ALA A 667 3.53 15.12 -14.40
N TRP A 668 2.73 16.11 -13.99
CA TRP A 668 3.15 17.50 -13.94
C TRP A 668 4.25 17.73 -12.92
N GLY A 669 4.08 17.26 -11.68
CA GLY A 669 5.11 17.34 -10.64
C GLY A 669 6.44 16.70 -11.08
N HIS A 670 6.38 15.58 -11.77
CA HIS A 670 7.58 14.93 -12.31
C HIS A 670 8.25 15.74 -13.43
N LEU A 671 7.47 16.40 -14.30
CA LEU A 671 8.01 17.31 -15.32
C LEU A 671 8.68 18.54 -14.71
N GLN A 672 8.14 19.07 -13.61
CA GLN A 672 8.73 20.22 -12.90
C GLN A 672 10.10 19.89 -12.30
N GLN A 673 10.31 18.67 -11.83
CA GLN A 673 11.60 18.24 -11.27
C GLN A 673 12.71 18.16 -12.33
N ARG A 674 12.39 17.72 -13.55
CA ARG A 674 13.34 17.54 -14.66
C ARG A 674 12.70 17.97 -16.00
N PRO A 675 12.48 19.28 -16.20
CA PRO A 675 11.78 19.75 -17.39
C PRO A 675 12.66 19.58 -18.63
N PRO A 676 12.18 18.92 -19.70
CA PRO A 676 12.83 18.99 -21.01
C PRO A 676 12.82 20.44 -21.52
N LYS A 677 13.69 20.76 -22.49
CA LYS A 677 13.83 22.14 -23.00
C LYS A 677 12.49 22.75 -23.44
N GLN A 678 11.62 21.95 -24.06
CA GLN A 678 10.31 22.35 -24.54
C GLN A 678 9.30 22.64 -23.41
N ALA A 679 9.45 22.02 -22.26
CA ALA A 679 8.55 22.19 -21.10
C ALA A 679 9.03 23.25 -20.08
N ARG A 680 10.18 23.90 -20.31
CA ARG A 680 10.75 24.87 -19.37
C ARG A 680 9.86 26.10 -19.13
N TYR A 681 8.99 26.40 -20.07
CA TYR A 681 8.03 27.51 -19.96
C TYR A 681 7.02 27.26 -18.81
N ALA A 682 6.60 26.03 -18.62
CA ALA A 682 5.57 25.63 -17.65
C ALA A 682 6.11 25.40 -16.22
N VAL A 683 7.43 25.49 -16.02
CA VAL A 683 8.07 25.22 -14.73
C VAL A 683 7.63 26.23 -13.67
N GLY A 684 7.17 25.73 -12.52
CA GLY A 684 6.78 26.54 -11.36
C GLY A 684 5.35 27.09 -11.41
N ARG A 685 4.52 26.66 -12.37
CA ARG A 685 3.09 27.02 -12.48
C ARG A 685 2.22 25.77 -12.39
N ASP A 686 0.98 25.94 -11.92
CA ASP A 686 -0.04 24.92 -12.07
C ASP A 686 -0.45 24.83 -13.55
N PRO A 687 -0.73 23.62 -14.09
CA PRO A 687 -1.08 23.48 -15.49
C PRO A 687 -2.50 24.00 -15.75
N HIS A 688 -2.66 24.99 -16.60
CA HIS A 688 -3.96 25.42 -17.11
C HIS A 688 -4.42 24.47 -18.22
N PHE A 689 -4.69 23.23 -17.84
CA PHE A 689 -4.92 22.10 -18.74
C PHE A 689 -6.11 21.26 -18.28
N ALA A 690 -6.94 20.84 -19.23
CA ALA A 690 -8.14 20.06 -18.96
C ALA A 690 -8.24 18.84 -19.88
N VAL A 691 -8.80 17.77 -19.35
CA VAL A 691 -9.20 16.57 -20.10
C VAL A 691 -10.71 16.58 -20.25
N ILE A 692 -11.16 16.53 -21.50
CA ILE A 692 -12.57 16.43 -21.84
C ILE A 692 -12.86 14.99 -22.27
N ALA A 693 -13.75 14.35 -21.56
CA ALA A 693 -14.22 13.00 -21.83
C ALA A 693 -15.34 13.01 -22.87
N TYR A 694 -15.26 12.10 -23.82
CA TYR A 694 -16.25 11.84 -24.87
C TYR A 694 -16.75 10.39 -24.77
N GLY A 695 -17.53 9.97 -25.70
CA GLY A 695 -17.98 8.60 -25.88
C GLY A 695 -18.60 7.98 -24.63
N LYS A 696 -18.15 6.80 -24.22
CA LYS A 696 -18.63 6.10 -23.03
C LYS A 696 -18.25 6.79 -21.74
N LEU A 697 -17.00 7.28 -21.63
CA LEU A 697 -16.53 8.01 -20.45
C LEU A 697 -17.30 9.31 -20.29
N GLY A 698 -17.50 10.05 -21.37
CA GLY A 698 -18.28 11.28 -21.38
C GLY A 698 -19.72 11.06 -20.92
N GLY A 699 -20.38 10.00 -21.40
CA GLY A 699 -21.75 9.62 -21.02
C GLY A 699 -21.88 8.87 -19.68
N LYS A 700 -20.78 8.64 -18.94
CA LYS A 700 -20.73 7.81 -17.73
C LYS A 700 -21.28 6.39 -17.95
N GLU A 701 -20.91 5.79 -19.07
CA GLU A 701 -21.34 4.46 -19.50
C GLU A 701 -20.15 3.52 -19.70
N LEU A 702 -19.07 3.74 -18.96
CA LEU A 702 -17.84 2.94 -19.06
C LEU A 702 -18.09 1.49 -18.65
N GLY A 703 -17.54 0.54 -19.38
CA GLY A 703 -17.55 -0.89 -19.04
C GLY A 703 -16.16 -1.42 -18.77
N TYR A 704 -16.06 -2.66 -18.30
CA TYR A 704 -14.76 -3.31 -18.07
C TYR A 704 -13.94 -3.35 -19.36
N GLY A 705 -12.65 -2.91 -19.26
CA GLY A 705 -11.71 -2.87 -20.37
C GLY A 705 -12.18 -1.99 -21.54
N SER A 706 -12.90 -0.92 -21.25
CA SER A 706 -13.20 0.12 -22.24
C SER A 706 -12.02 1.08 -22.39
N ASP A 707 -11.80 1.55 -23.61
CA ASP A 707 -10.96 2.67 -23.96
C ASP A 707 -11.54 4.00 -23.47
N LEU A 708 -10.69 5.00 -23.31
CA LEU A 708 -11.07 6.35 -22.95
C LEU A 708 -10.98 7.27 -24.16
N ASP A 709 -12.13 7.77 -24.63
CA ASP A 709 -12.22 8.82 -25.63
C ASP A 709 -11.97 10.19 -24.96
N VAL A 710 -10.83 10.84 -25.21
CA VAL A 710 -10.45 12.09 -24.55
C VAL A 710 -9.90 13.15 -25.49
N VAL A 711 -10.14 14.41 -25.15
CA VAL A 711 -9.58 15.58 -25.82
C VAL A 711 -8.85 16.45 -24.80
N PHE A 712 -7.66 16.92 -25.14
CA PHE A 712 -6.82 17.74 -24.29
C PHE A 712 -6.94 19.21 -24.67
N LEU A 713 -7.31 20.06 -23.71
CA LEU A 713 -7.42 21.50 -23.88
C LEU A 713 -6.49 22.23 -22.91
N PHE A 714 -5.96 23.39 -23.32
CA PHE A 714 -5.20 24.28 -22.47
C PHE A 714 -5.69 25.74 -22.58
N ASP A 715 -5.43 26.56 -21.55
CA ASP A 715 -5.80 27.97 -21.53
C ASP A 715 -4.69 28.83 -22.14
N ASP A 716 -4.90 29.25 -23.37
CA ASP A 716 -4.00 30.13 -24.09
C ASP A 716 -4.04 31.60 -23.63
N THR A 717 -4.97 31.97 -22.76
CA THR A 717 -5.05 33.35 -22.20
C THR A 717 -4.17 33.54 -20.97
N GLN A 718 -3.99 32.49 -20.17
CA GLN A 718 -3.19 32.53 -18.94
C GLN A 718 -1.70 32.31 -19.21
N ASP A 719 -1.36 31.59 -20.24
CA ASP A 719 0.00 31.11 -20.51
C ASP A 719 0.68 31.83 -21.70
N ARG A 720 0.19 32.99 -22.10
CA ARG A 720 0.85 33.78 -23.14
C ARG A 720 2.24 34.23 -22.68
N PRO A 721 3.27 34.10 -23.53
CA PRO A 721 4.56 34.74 -23.27
C PRO A 721 4.38 36.24 -22.98
N ALA A 722 5.18 36.76 -22.03
CA ALA A 722 5.16 38.21 -21.78
C ALA A 722 5.47 38.96 -23.09
N PRO A 723 4.88 40.15 -23.32
CA PRO A 723 5.10 40.91 -24.53
C PRO A 723 6.59 41.23 -24.83
N ASP A 724 7.42 41.21 -23.81
CA ASP A 724 8.88 41.45 -23.85
C ASP A 724 9.69 40.15 -23.95
N ALA A 725 9.03 38.99 -24.06
CA ALA A 725 9.70 37.69 -24.22
C ALA A 725 10.39 37.69 -25.59
N GLY A 726 11.69 37.50 -25.63
CA GLY A 726 12.46 37.44 -26.88
C GLY A 726 11.99 36.32 -27.82
N PRO A 727 12.48 36.34 -29.09
CA PRO A 727 12.05 35.38 -30.12
C PRO A 727 12.32 33.93 -29.82
N ASP A 728 13.11 33.63 -28.78
CA ASP A 728 13.42 32.28 -28.30
C ASP A 728 12.52 31.81 -27.12
N ALA A 729 11.48 32.57 -26.76
CA ALA A 729 10.54 32.14 -25.71
C ALA A 729 9.77 30.90 -26.19
N PRO A 730 9.75 29.81 -25.42
CA PRO A 730 9.04 28.60 -25.80
C PRO A 730 7.54 28.86 -25.91
N ASP A 731 6.91 28.29 -26.95
CA ASP A 731 5.48 28.36 -27.13
C ASP A 731 4.79 27.49 -26.05
N PRO A 732 3.74 27.99 -25.35
CA PRO A 732 2.95 27.19 -24.41
C PRO A 732 2.47 25.86 -24.98
N ILE A 733 2.13 25.82 -26.26
CA ILE A 733 1.67 24.61 -26.94
C ILE A 733 2.70 23.50 -26.88
N ASP A 734 3.99 23.81 -27.01
CA ASP A 734 5.05 22.79 -26.95
C ASP A 734 5.15 22.16 -25.57
N ALA A 735 4.99 22.96 -24.51
CA ALA A 735 5.00 22.46 -23.15
C ALA A 735 3.81 21.51 -22.87
N TYR A 736 2.62 21.90 -23.34
CA TYR A 736 1.43 21.07 -23.16
C TYR A 736 1.42 19.84 -24.07
N LEU A 737 2.04 19.88 -25.24
CA LEU A 737 2.27 18.69 -26.06
C LEU A 737 3.17 17.67 -25.37
N VAL A 738 4.26 18.12 -24.74
CA VAL A 738 5.14 17.25 -23.94
C VAL A 738 4.37 16.67 -22.77
N PHE A 739 3.58 17.50 -22.08
CA PHE A 739 2.78 17.06 -20.95
C PHE A 739 1.72 16.02 -21.35
N ALA A 740 0.93 16.29 -22.37
CA ALA A 740 -0.09 15.35 -22.85
C ALA A 740 0.51 13.99 -23.28
N ARG A 741 1.65 14.01 -24.00
CA ARG A 741 2.37 12.78 -24.35
C ARG A 741 2.83 12.01 -23.11
N LYS A 742 3.30 12.72 -22.07
CA LYS A 742 3.68 12.09 -20.81
C LYS A 742 2.47 11.47 -20.12
N VAL A 743 1.33 12.16 -20.07
CA VAL A 743 0.07 11.65 -19.51
C VAL A 743 -0.38 10.39 -20.24
N ILE A 744 -0.44 10.43 -21.59
CA ILE A 744 -0.79 9.24 -22.40
C ILE A 744 0.16 8.10 -22.12
N ASN A 745 1.47 8.35 -22.10
CA ASN A 745 2.46 7.32 -21.79
C ASN A 745 2.21 6.71 -20.40
N TRP A 746 1.95 7.52 -19.39
CA TRP A 746 1.66 7.05 -18.04
C TRP A 746 0.41 6.16 -17.97
N LEU A 747 -0.60 6.45 -18.78
CA LEU A 747 -1.85 5.68 -18.83
C LEU A 747 -1.70 4.36 -19.63
N THR A 748 -0.93 4.38 -20.73
CA THR A 748 -0.84 3.25 -21.66
C THR A 748 0.37 2.34 -21.45
N LEU A 749 1.46 2.86 -20.83
CA LEU A 749 2.69 2.09 -20.61
C LEU A 749 2.42 0.87 -19.74
N ARG A 750 2.80 -0.30 -20.21
CA ARG A 750 2.72 -1.54 -19.44
C ARG A 750 3.92 -1.69 -18.50
N THR A 751 3.65 -1.79 -17.20
CA THR A 751 4.66 -2.08 -16.17
C THR A 751 4.47 -3.49 -15.59
N SER A 752 5.26 -3.84 -14.58
CA SER A 752 5.09 -5.10 -13.83
C SER A 752 3.73 -5.21 -13.13
N ALA A 753 3.07 -4.06 -12.86
CA ALA A 753 1.74 -3.97 -12.26
C ALA A 753 0.59 -3.93 -13.29
N GLY A 754 0.89 -3.96 -14.59
CA GLY A 754 -0.08 -3.92 -15.67
C GLY A 754 -0.08 -2.57 -16.41
N GLU A 755 -1.18 -2.29 -17.11
CA GLU A 755 -1.49 -1.03 -17.81
C GLU A 755 -2.77 -0.42 -17.21
N LEU A 756 -3.08 0.85 -17.49
CA LEU A 756 -4.29 1.48 -16.97
C LEU A 756 -5.41 1.49 -17.98
N PHE A 757 -5.24 2.25 -19.08
CA PHE A 757 -6.26 2.47 -20.08
C PHE A 757 -5.66 2.55 -21.48
N ASP A 758 -6.41 2.08 -22.48
CA ASP A 758 -6.24 2.50 -23.86
C ASP A 758 -6.83 3.90 -24.03
N ILE A 759 -6.13 4.78 -24.75
CA ILE A 759 -6.51 6.18 -24.92
C ILE A 759 -6.80 6.44 -26.42
N ASP A 760 -8.02 6.88 -26.71
CA ASP A 760 -8.40 7.38 -28.02
C ASP A 760 -8.56 8.90 -28.01
N THR A 761 -7.84 9.58 -28.90
CA THR A 761 -7.88 11.04 -29.07
C THR A 761 -8.45 11.45 -30.41
N ALA A 762 -9.11 10.55 -31.14
CA ALA A 762 -9.60 10.79 -32.50
C ALA A 762 -10.73 11.84 -32.60
N LEU A 763 -11.43 12.12 -31.46
CA LEU A 763 -12.50 13.13 -31.40
C LEU A 763 -11.98 14.56 -31.17
N ARG A 764 -10.65 14.77 -31.19
CA ARG A 764 -10.10 16.15 -31.15
C ARG A 764 -10.34 16.90 -32.47
N PRO A 765 -10.34 18.25 -32.47
CA PRO A 765 -10.50 19.06 -33.68
C PRO A 765 -9.59 18.55 -34.80
N ASN A 766 -10.15 18.34 -35.98
CA ASN A 766 -9.51 17.74 -37.17
C ASN A 766 -9.10 16.26 -37.00
N GLY A 767 -9.59 15.57 -36.01
CA GLY A 767 -9.31 14.16 -35.81
C GLY A 767 -7.80 13.87 -35.72
N ASN A 768 -7.36 12.76 -36.31
CA ASN A 768 -5.94 12.36 -36.28
C ASN A 768 -4.98 13.29 -37.04
N ALA A 769 -5.49 14.18 -37.89
CA ALA A 769 -4.70 15.21 -38.57
C ALA A 769 -4.47 16.47 -37.71
N GLY A 770 -5.26 16.67 -36.64
CA GLY A 770 -5.15 17.80 -35.72
C GLY A 770 -4.07 17.62 -34.65
N LEU A 771 -3.74 18.72 -33.98
CA LEU A 771 -2.80 18.73 -32.89
C LEU A 771 -3.34 17.89 -31.69
N LEU A 772 -2.45 17.22 -30.98
CA LEU A 772 -2.80 16.41 -29.82
C LEU A 772 -3.43 17.24 -28.70
N VAL A 773 -2.97 18.47 -28.52
CA VAL A 773 -3.48 19.45 -27.55
C VAL A 773 -3.97 20.68 -28.30
N THR A 774 -5.14 21.19 -27.96
CA THR A 774 -5.76 22.34 -28.60
C THR A 774 -5.95 23.46 -27.59
N SER A 775 -5.67 24.71 -27.97
CA SER A 775 -6.01 25.85 -27.12
C SER A 775 -7.53 25.98 -26.99
N PHE A 776 -7.98 26.42 -25.82
CA PHE A 776 -9.43 26.57 -25.60
C PHE A 776 -10.07 27.53 -26.62
N HIS A 777 -9.38 28.59 -26.99
CA HIS A 777 -9.87 29.53 -27.99
C HIS A 777 -10.03 28.87 -29.37
N SER A 778 -9.02 28.12 -29.81
CA SER A 778 -9.12 27.38 -31.08
C SER A 778 -10.22 26.32 -31.07
N PHE A 779 -10.42 25.64 -29.93
CA PHE A 779 -11.51 24.70 -29.75
C PHE A 779 -12.89 25.38 -29.81
N ASP A 780 -13.08 26.51 -29.12
CA ASP A 780 -14.35 27.29 -29.15
C ASP A 780 -14.69 27.76 -30.56
N ASP A 781 -13.70 28.36 -31.30
CA ASP A 781 -13.91 28.79 -32.68
C ASP A 781 -14.24 27.64 -33.63
N TYR A 782 -13.50 26.51 -33.51
CA TYR A 782 -13.76 25.30 -34.31
C TYR A 782 -15.19 24.78 -34.09
N GLN A 783 -15.58 24.62 -32.82
CA GLN A 783 -16.89 24.07 -32.48
C GLN A 783 -18.05 25.04 -32.80
N ARG A 784 -17.81 26.36 -32.72
CA ARG A 784 -18.79 27.40 -33.12
C ARG A 784 -18.85 27.63 -34.64
N GLN A 785 -18.10 26.84 -35.41
CA GLN A 785 -18.05 26.95 -36.85
C GLN A 785 -17.58 28.32 -37.33
N ARG A 786 -16.62 28.94 -36.66
CA ARG A 786 -15.95 30.17 -37.06
C ARG A 786 -14.70 29.85 -37.87
N GLY A 787 -14.59 30.42 -39.08
CA GLY A 787 -13.44 30.20 -39.96
C GLY A 787 -13.70 29.20 -41.08
N SER A 788 -12.64 28.75 -41.74
CA SER A 788 -12.73 27.88 -42.93
C SER A 788 -12.66 26.38 -42.60
N ASN A 789 -12.20 26.02 -41.41
CA ASN A 789 -12.09 24.66 -40.94
C ASN A 789 -12.88 24.52 -39.65
N THR A 790 -13.99 23.81 -39.69
CA THR A 790 -14.99 23.83 -38.63
C THR A 790 -15.56 22.44 -38.34
N ALA A 791 -16.14 22.28 -37.15
CA ALA A 791 -16.72 21.02 -36.68
C ALA A 791 -17.87 20.53 -37.59
N TRP A 792 -17.93 19.24 -37.76
CA TRP A 792 -18.99 18.54 -38.48
C TRP A 792 -20.16 18.23 -37.55
N THR A 793 -21.33 17.98 -38.11
CA THR A 793 -22.54 17.63 -37.35
C THR A 793 -22.33 16.42 -36.43
N TRP A 794 -21.63 15.41 -36.89
CA TRP A 794 -21.34 14.23 -36.09
C TRP A 794 -20.42 14.53 -34.89
N GLU A 795 -19.54 15.55 -34.93
CA GLU A 795 -18.75 16.01 -33.80
C GLU A 795 -19.63 16.71 -32.75
N HIS A 796 -20.65 17.46 -33.21
CA HIS A 796 -21.65 18.01 -32.29
C HIS A 796 -22.53 16.93 -31.66
N GLN A 797 -22.83 15.82 -32.38
CA GLN A 797 -23.46 14.64 -31.76
C GLN A 797 -22.58 14.07 -30.63
N ALA A 798 -21.28 13.88 -30.90
CA ALA A 798 -20.33 13.43 -29.86
C ALA A 798 -20.23 14.44 -28.71
N LEU A 799 -20.27 15.76 -28.97
CA LEU A 799 -20.23 16.83 -27.99
C LEU A 799 -21.44 16.79 -27.00
N SER A 800 -22.61 16.28 -27.44
CA SER A 800 -23.79 16.15 -26.59
C SER A 800 -23.50 15.31 -25.31
N ARG A 801 -22.59 14.36 -25.43
CA ARG A 801 -22.17 13.46 -24.32
C ARG A 801 -20.82 13.86 -23.71
N ALA A 802 -20.19 14.92 -24.19
CA ALA A 802 -18.89 15.35 -23.69
C ALA A 802 -19.02 16.04 -22.32
N ARG A 803 -18.01 15.84 -21.48
CA ARG A 803 -17.88 16.52 -20.19
C ARG A 803 -16.42 16.69 -19.78
N TRP A 804 -16.15 17.66 -18.94
CA TRP A 804 -14.88 17.73 -18.23
C TRP A 804 -14.75 16.53 -17.28
N CYS A 805 -13.56 15.91 -17.19
CA CYS A 805 -13.30 14.79 -16.31
C CYS A 805 -12.07 14.99 -15.39
N ALA A 806 -11.08 15.79 -15.78
CA ALA A 806 -9.89 16.05 -14.98
C ALA A 806 -9.19 17.37 -15.37
N GLY A 807 -8.35 17.90 -14.48
CA GLY A 807 -7.53 19.10 -14.70
C GLY A 807 -8.16 20.38 -14.18
N ASP A 808 -7.86 21.52 -14.82
CA ASP A 808 -8.24 22.86 -14.35
C ASP A 808 -9.77 23.08 -14.31
N PRO A 809 -10.36 23.34 -13.11
CA PRO A 809 -11.79 23.61 -12.97
C PRO A 809 -12.24 24.91 -13.70
N ALA A 810 -11.36 25.88 -13.92
CA ALA A 810 -11.71 27.09 -14.66
C ALA A 810 -11.99 26.78 -16.14
N LEU A 811 -11.21 25.88 -16.74
CA LEU A 811 -11.48 25.35 -18.08
C LEU A 811 -12.75 24.51 -18.13
N ALA A 812 -13.08 23.77 -17.04
CA ALA A 812 -14.33 23.02 -16.96
C ALA A 812 -15.56 23.92 -17.11
N ALA A 813 -15.60 25.05 -16.42
CA ALA A 813 -16.70 26.01 -16.49
C ALA A 813 -16.83 26.66 -17.87
N ARG A 814 -15.68 27.00 -18.48
CA ARG A 814 -15.65 27.55 -19.86
C ARG A 814 -16.11 26.50 -20.88
N PHE A 815 -15.64 25.28 -20.77
CA PHE A 815 -16.05 24.16 -21.64
C PHE A 815 -17.56 23.96 -21.58
N GLU A 816 -18.14 23.86 -20.38
CA GLU A 816 -19.59 23.65 -20.25
C GLU A 816 -20.40 24.81 -20.82
N THR A 817 -19.92 26.04 -20.65
CA THR A 817 -20.56 27.23 -21.25
C THR A 817 -20.52 27.16 -22.78
N THR A 818 -19.39 26.79 -23.37
CA THR A 818 -19.24 26.61 -24.83
C THR A 818 -20.11 25.45 -25.32
N ARG A 819 -20.08 24.32 -24.64
CA ARG A 819 -20.88 23.13 -24.97
C ARG A 819 -22.37 23.46 -25.00
N ARG A 820 -22.90 24.10 -23.97
CA ARG A 820 -24.32 24.50 -23.90
C ARG A 820 -24.67 25.49 -25.03
N ALA A 821 -23.82 26.47 -25.31
CA ALA A 821 -24.05 27.40 -26.37
C ALA A 821 -24.12 26.74 -27.77
N ILE A 822 -23.28 25.72 -27.99
CA ILE A 822 -23.27 24.95 -29.26
C ILE A 822 -24.52 24.06 -29.36
N LEU A 823 -24.91 23.38 -28.32
CA LEU A 823 -26.11 22.54 -28.28
C LEU A 823 -27.39 23.35 -28.45
N SER A 824 -27.44 24.57 -27.94
CA SER A 824 -28.59 25.49 -28.08
C SER A 824 -28.64 26.26 -29.40
N THR A 825 -27.70 26.04 -30.34
CA THR A 825 -27.74 26.67 -31.67
C THR A 825 -28.96 26.19 -32.43
N VAL A 826 -29.77 27.14 -32.96
CA VAL A 826 -30.93 26.80 -33.78
C VAL A 826 -30.46 26.16 -35.08
N ARG A 827 -30.99 25.01 -35.41
CA ARG A 827 -30.64 24.22 -36.59
C ARG A 827 -31.87 23.95 -37.44
N ASP A 828 -31.67 23.76 -38.75
CA ASP A 828 -32.67 23.18 -39.61
C ASP A 828 -32.85 21.70 -39.22
N THR A 829 -34.00 21.37 -38.64
CA THR A 829 -34.26 20.02 -38.12
C THR A 829 -34.34 18.96 -39.20
N GLN A 830 -34.80 19.35 -40.45
CA GLN A 830 -34.87 18.42 -41.55
C GLN A 830 -33.46 18.08 -42.06
N ALA A 831 -32.67 19.11 -42.32
CA ALA A 831 -31.28 18.93 -42.77
C ALA A 831 -30.44 18.15 -41.76
N LEU A 832 -30.59 18.45 -40.46
CA LEU A 832 -29.97 17.71 -39.36
C LEU A 832 -30.41 16.23 -39.34
N GLY A 833 -31.71 15.97 -39.55
CA GLY A 833 -32.24 14.60 -39.61
C GLY A 833 -31.64 13.81 -40.75
N ASP A 834 -31.56 14.40 -41.96
CA ASP A 834 -30.97 13.77 -43.14
C ASP A 834 -29.49 13.42 -42.94
N GLU A 835 -28.70 14.30 -42.31
CA GLU A 835 -27.29 14.05 -41.98
C GLU A 835 -27.12 12.92 -40.97
N VAL A 836 -27.93 12.90 -39.90
CA VAL A 836 -27.91 11.88 -38.84
C VAL A 836 -28.30 10.53 -39.44
N LEU A 837 -29.32 10.46 -40.27
CA LEU A 837 -29.77 9.25 -40.98
C LEU A 837 -28.68 8.72 -41.91
N ALA A 838 -28.08 9.60 -42.70
CA ALA A 838 -26.99 9.21 -43.63
C ALA A 838 -25.77 8.65 -42.86
N MET A 839 -25.43 9.23 -41.72
CA MET A 839 -24.36 8.73 -40.88
C MET A 839 -24.70 7.37 -40.28
N ARG A 840 -25.94 7.20 -39.76
CA ARG A 840 -26.41 5.94 -39.21
C ARG A 840 -26.41 4.81 -40.22
N GLU A 841 -26.83 5.09 -41.45
CA GLU A 841 -26.84 4.12 -42.55
C GLU A 841 -25.42 3.65 -42.89
N ARG A 842 -24.45 4.59 -42.98
CA ARG A 842 -23.02 4.24 -43.16
C ARG A 842 -22.49 3.34 -42.08
N LEU A 843 -22.81 3.62 -40.79
CA LEU A 843 -22.41 2.75 -39.68
C LEU A 843 -23.06 1.36 -39.73
N ARG A 844 -24.34 1.28 -40.14
CA ARG A 844 -25.06 0.03 -40.30
C ARG A 844 -24.47 -0.84 -41.43
N ALA A 845 -24.12 -0.22 -42.55
CA ALA A 845 -23.47 -0.90 -43.66
C ALA A 845 -22.08 -1.42 -43.32
N ALA A 846 -21.32 -0.65 -42.52
CA ALA A 846 -19.97 -1.05 -42.03
C ALA A 846 -20.01 -2.24 -41.05
N HIS A 847 -21.14 -2.46 -40.34
CA HIS A 847 -21.33 -3.51 -39.36
C HIS A 847 -22.50 -4.42 -39.71
N ALA A 848 -22.57 -4.89 -40.97
CA ALA A 848 -23.65 -5.75 -41.40
C ALA A 848 -23.72 -7.04 -40.58
N CYS A 849 -24.90 -7.37 -40.06
CA CYS A 849 -25.18 -8.58 -39.30
C CYS A 849 -25.97 -9.57 -40.16
N PRO A 850 -25.69 -10.88 -40.08
CA PRO A 850 -26.50 -11.90 -40.79
C PRO A 850 -27.98 -11.82 -40.37
N PRO A 851 -28.94 -12.11 -41.29
CA PRO A 851 -30.38 -11.96 -41.04
C PRO A 851 -30.92 -12.83 -39.92
N ASP A 852 -30.26 -13.98 -39.64
CA ASP A 852 -30.62 -14.92 -38.58
C ASP A 852 -30.13 -14.48 -37.19
N LYS A 853 -29.29 -13.44 -37.15
CA LYS A 853 -28.71 -12.90 -35.88
C LYS A 853 -29.16 -11.48 -35.62
N PHE A 854 -29.05 -11.08 -34.34
CA PHE A 854 -29.26 -9.71 -33.91
C PHE A 854 -28.02 -9.19 -33.19
N ASP A 855 -27.38 -8.18 -33.76
CA ASP A 855 -26.30 -7.45 -33.08
C ASP A 855 -26.90 -6.39 -32.15
N VAL A 856 -26.75 -6.59 -30.84
CA VAL A 856 -27.33 -5.73 -29.79
C VAL A 856 -26.90 -4.27 -29.94
N LYS A 857 -25.74 -4.01 -30.51
CA LYS A 857 -25.20 -2.66 -30.68
C LYS A 857 -25.58 -2.05 -32.05
N HIS A 858 -25.35 -2.77 -33.15
CA HIS A 858 -25.36 -2.18 -34.50
C HIS A 858 -26.62 -2.50 -35.33
N SER A 859 -27.37 -3.55 -35.02
CA SER A 859 -28.58 -3.89 -35.80
C SER A 859 -29.67 -2.82 -35.63
N ALA A 860 -30.64 -2.82 -36.55
CA ALA A 860 -31.84 -2.00 -36.42
C ALA A 860 -32.63 -2.36 -35.15
N GLY A 861 -32.96 -1.35 -34.35
CA GLY A 861 -33.53 -1.54 -33.01
C GLY A 861 -32.49 -1.85 -31.93
N GLY A 862 -31.18 -1.66 -32.19
CA GLY A 862 -30.09 -1.83 -31.24
C GLY A 862 -29.71 -0.52 -30.48
N MET A 863 -28.68 -0.60 -29.67
CA MET A 863 -28.28 0.51 -28.78
C MET A 863 -27.95 1.81 -29.53
N ILE A 864 -27.26 1.73 -30.67
CA ILE A 864 -26.87 2.91 -31.46
C ILE A 864 -28.09 3.68 -31.97
N ASP A 865 -29.21 3.01 -32.29
CA ASP A 865 -30.42 3.71 -32.72
C ASP A 865 -30.97 4.60 -31.60
N VAL A 866 -30.95 4.13 -30.34
CA VAL A 866 -31.32 4.97 -29.17
C VAL A 866 -30.35 6.14 -29.02
N GLU A 867 -29.04 5.90 -29.11
CA GLU A 867 -28.04 6.95 -28.98
C GLU A 867 -28.18 8.04 -30.04
N PHE A 868 -28.41 7.66 -31.28
CA PHE A 868 -28.60 8.59 -32.42
C PHE A 868 -29.92 9.38 -32.30
N ALA A 869 -31.01 8.71 -31.86
CA ALA A 869 -32.27 9.38 -31.65
C ALA A 869 -32.16 10.44 -30.52
N VAL A 870 -31.49 10.10 -29.41
CA VAL A 870 -31.26 11.04 -28.30
C VAL A 870 -30.38 12.21 -28.77
N GLN A 871 -29.26 11.93 -29.46
CA GLN A 871 -28.35 12.98 -29.97
C GLN A 871 -29.08 13.93 -30.93
N TYR A 872 -29.92 13.41 -31.81
CA TYR A 872 -30.76 14.23 -32.67
C TYR A 872 -31.70 15.12 -31.87
N LEU A 873 -32.45 14.53 -30.92
CA LEU A 873 -33.40 15.29 -30.08
C LEU A 873 -32.70 16.43 -29.32
N VAL A 874 -31.50 16.14 -28.76
CA VAL A 874 -30.68 17.16 -28.09
C VAL A 874 -30.31 18.27 -29.07
N LEU A 875 -29.75 17.97 -30.26
CA LEU A 875 -29.30 18.98 -31.21
C LEU A 875 -30.42 19.76 -31.86
N ALA A 876 -31.56 19.13 -32.10
CA ALA A 876 -32.71 19.74 -32.74
C ALA A 876 -33.52 20.66 -31.79
N HIS A 877 -33.62 20.30 -30.51
CA HIS A 877 -34.62 20.91 -29.61
C HIS A 877 -34.02 21.59 -28.39
N SER A 878 -32.74 21.49 -28.10
CA SER A 878 -32.11 22.12 -26.91
C SER A 878 -32.23 23.63 -26.85
N HIS A 879 -32.41 24.31 -27.98
CA HIS A 879 -32.66 25.76 -28.02
C HIS A 879 -33.98 26.17 -27.38
N ALA A 880 -35.02 25.31 -27.48
CA ALA A 880 -36.33 25.52 -26.90
C ALA A 880 -36.50 24.78 -25.55
N HIS A 881 -35.74 23.71 -25.34
CA HIS A 881 -35.78 22.83 -24.13
C HIS A 881 -34.40 22.73 -23.50
N PRO A 882 -33.97 23.70 -22.65
CA PRO A 882 -32.64 23.73 -22.07
C PRO A 882 -32.27 22.50 -21.22
N ASP A 883 -33.25 21.81 -20.65
CA ASP A 883 -33.04 20.60 -19.87
C ASP A 883 -32.43 19.44 -20.67
N LEU A 884 -32.56 19.48 -22.01
CA LEU A 884 -31.91 18.49 -22.89
C LEU A 884 -30.40 18.72 -23.04
N GLN A 885 -29.88 19.87 -22.63
CA GLN A 885 -28.45 20.15 -22.67
C GLN A 885 -27.64 19.41 -21.59
N ASP A 886 -28.31 18.94 -20.54
CA ASP A 886 -27.62 18.26 -19.45
C ASP A 886 -27.13 16.88 -19.87
N ASN A 887 -25.89 16.56 -19.48
CA ASN A 887 -25.34 15.24 -19.73
C ASN A 887 -25.76 14.25 -18.61
N VAL A 888 -26.99 13.78 -18.67
CA VAL A 888 -27.61 12.90 -17.65
C VAL A 888 -27.84 11.47 -18.13
N GLY A 889 -27.31 11.11 -19.31
CA GLY A 889 -27.45 9.80 -19.93
C GLY A 889 -28.71 9.64 -20.77
N ASN A 890 -28.69 8.65 -21.70
CA ASN A 890 -29.73 8.48 -22.71
C ASN A 890 -31.13 8.22 -22.11
N ILE A 891 -31.22 7.41 -21.06
CA ILE A 891 -32.50 7.07 -20.42
C ILE A 891 -33.19 8.31 -19.85
N ALA A 892 -32.44 9.15 -19.13
CA ALA A 892 -32.98 10.37 -18.56
C ALA A 892 -33.37 11.40 -19.63
N LEU A 893 -32.58 11.53 -20.71
CA LEU A 893 -32.85 12.41 -21.83
C LEU A 893 -34.11 11.98 -22.60
N LEU A 894 -34.35 10.68 -22.79
CA LEU A 894 -35.61 10.17 -23.37
C LEU A 894 -36.82 10.55 -22.51
N SER A 895 -36.74 10.40 -21.19
CA SER A 895 -37.79 10.80 -20.27
C SER A 895 -38.06 12.30 -20.34
N ARG A 896 -37.02 13.16 -20.40
CA ARG A 896 -37.16 14.61 -20.57
C ARG A 896 -37.78 15.00 -21.92
N ALA A 897 -37.37 14.31 -22.99
CA ALA A 897 -37.94 14.54 -24.32
C ALA A 897 -39.45 14.19 -24.37
N GLU A 898 -39.85 13.12 -23.71
CA GLU A 898 -41.28 12.75 -23.57
C GLU A 898 -42.06 13.80 -22.76
N GLN A 899 -41.47 14.21 -21.59
CA GLN A 899 -42.09 15.26 -20.77
C GLN A 899 -42.22 16.61 -21.49
N ALA A 900 -41.28 16.92 -22.37
CA ALA A 900 -41.29 18.11 -23.21
C ALA A 900 -42.27 18.01 -24.40
N GLY A 901 -42.97 16.86 -24.60
CA GLY A 901 -43.88 16.62 -25.71
C GLY A 901 -43.25 16.39 -27.05
N LEU A 902 -41.88 16.17 -27.08
CA LEU A 902 -41.11 15.86 -28.27
C LEU A 902 -41.28 14.41 -28.71
N LEU A 903 -41.70 13.55 -27.81
CA LEU A 903 -42.01 12.15 -28.07
C LEU A 903 -43.46 11.86 -27.64
N PRO A 904 -44.19 10.96 -28.33
CA PRO A 904 -45.48 10.46 -27.87
C PRO A 904 -45.38 9.79 -26.49
N THR A 905 -46.42 9.91 -25.67
CA THR A 905 -46.47 9.35 -24.32
C THR A 905 -46.18 7.84 -24.31
N GLY A 906 -45.23 7.41 -23.45
CA GLY A 906 -44.78 6.03 -23.26
C GLY A 906 -43.59 5.62 -24.15
N ILE A 907 -43.34 6.27 -25.27
CA ILE A 907 -42.26 5.91 -26.21
C ILE A 907 -40.91 6.13 -25.55
N GLY A 908 -40.68 7.25 -24.88
CA GLY A 908 -39.44 7.55 -24.19
C GLY A 908 -39.19 6.61 -23.03
N HIS A 909 -40.23 6.29 -22.27
CA HIS A 909 -40.14 5.32 -21.19
C HIS A 909 -39.79 3.93 -21.69
N ASP A 910 -40.52 3.39 -22.65
CA ASP A 910 -40.31 2.04 -23.21
C ASP A 910 -38.93 1.88 -23.84
N ALA A 911 -38.48 2.87 -24.61
CA ALA A 911 -37.16 2.90 -25.22
C ALA A 911 -36.04 2.99 -24.16
N GLY A 912 -36.29 3.74 -23.08
CA GLY A 912 -35.35 3.80 -21.95
C GLY A 912 -35.19 2.45 -21.23
N GLN A 913 -36.29 1.71 -21.03
CA GLN A 913 -36.25 0.36 -20.48
C GLN A 913 -35.56 -0.62 -21.45
N ALA A 914 -35.87 -0.51 -22.73
CA ALA A 914 -35.21 -1.30 -23.77
C ALA A 914 -33.71 -1.07 -23.81
N TYR A 915 -33.26 0.18 -23.74
CA TYR A 915 -31.82 0.52 -23.71
C TYR A 915 -31.12 -0.07 -22.47
N ARG A 916 -31.81 -0.06 -21.31
CA ARG A 916 -31.28 -0.68 -20.10
C ARG A 916 -31.06 -2.20 -20.28
N GLU A 917 -32.04 -2.90 -20.87
CA GLU A 917 -31.90 -4.35 -21.11
C GLU A 917 -30.84 -4.65 -22.15
N LEU A 918 -30.74 -3.88 -23.23
CA LEU A 918 -29.66 -4.03 -24.21
C LEU A 918 -28.28 -3.81 -23.57
N ARG A 919 -28.13 -2.84 -22.66
CA ARG A 919 -26.90 -2.63 -21.88
C ARG A 919 -26.60 -3.82 -20.97
N ARG A 920 -27.60 -4.42 -20.32
CA ARG A 920 -27.41 -5.62 -19.50
C ARG A 920 -26.92 -6.81 -20.33
N VAL A 921 -27.46 -7.01 -21.52
CA VAL A 921 -27.02 -8.03 -22.46
C VAL A 921 -25.58 -7.79 -22.90
N GLN A 922 -25.26 -6.54 -23.26
CA GLN A 922 -23.90 -6.15 -23.64
C GLN A 922 -22.91 -6.39 -22.49
N HIS A 923 -23.28 -6.00 -21.26
CA HIS A 923 -22.46 -6.17 -20.07
C HIS A 923 -22.20 -7.65 -19.77
N ARG A 924 -23.24 -8.50 -19.83
CA ARG A 924 -23.09 -9.95 -19.65
C ARG A 924 -22.20 -10.56 -20.72
N ALA A 925 -22.44 -10.20 -22.00
CA ALA A 925 -21.60 -10.67 -23.10
C ALA A 925 -20.12 -10.29 -22.89
N ARG A 926 -19.82 -9.12 -22.34
CA ARG A 926 -18.47 -8.69 -22.00
C ARG A 926 -17.85 -9.55 -20.90
N LEU A 927 -18.61 -9.84 -19.83
CA LEU A 927 -18.16 -10.69 -18.72
C LEU A 927 -17.91 -12.15 -19.17
N ASP A 928 -18.76 -12.66 -20.09
CA ASP A 928 -18.65 -14.01 -20.63
C ASP A 928 -17.69 -14.12 -21.82
N GLU A 929 -17.10 -13.01 -22.27
CA GLU A 929 -16.26 -12.91 -23.48
C GLU A 929 -16.96 -13.53 -24.70
N SER A 930 -18.26 -13.30 -24.81
CA SER A 930 -19.10 -13.80 -25.89
C SER A 930 -19.41 -12.72 -26.93
N ALA A 931 -19.80 -13.15 -28.13
CA ALA A 931 -20.18 -12.23 -29.19
C ALA A 931 -21.47 -11.47 -28.83
N LEU A 932 -21.55 -10.20 -29.26
CA LEU A 932 -22.77 -9.37 -29.12
C LEU A 932 -23.90 -9.76 -30.09
N GLN A 933 -23.70 -10.77 -30.93
CA GLN A 933 -24.64 -11.29 -31.89
C GLN A 933 -25.48 -12.42 -31.28
N LEU A 934 -26.74 -12.15 -30.98
CA LEU A 934 -27.69 -13.10 -30.42
C LEU A 934 -28.26 -14.02 -31.51
N THR A 935 -28.40 -15.29 -31.19
CA THR A 935 -29.02 -16.35 -32.01
C THR A 935 -30.45 -16.60 -31.53
N SER A 936 -31.27 -17.42 -32.28
CA SER A 936 -32.73 -17.56 -32.19
C SER A 936 -33.37 -17.36 -30.81
N ASP A 937 -33.05 -18.21 -29.81
CA ASP A 937 -33.79 -18.19 -28.54
C ASP A 937 -33.48 -16.92 -27.71
N ALA A 938 -32.25 -16.43 -27.77
CA ALA A 938 -31.85 -15.19 -27.09
C ALA A 938 -32.35 -13.96 -27.84
N LYS A 939 -32.57 -14.04 -29.17
CA LYS A 939 -33.16 -12.99 -30.00
C LYS A 939 -34.64 -12.84 -29.66
N ASP A 940 -35.39 -13.94 -29.53
CA ASP A 940 -36.83 -13.90 -29.21
C ASP A 940 -37.11 -13.23 -27.84
N ALA A 941 -36.22 -13.43 -26.86
CA ALA A 941 -36.32 -12.80 -25.56
C ALA A 941 -36.09 -11.27 -25.61
N ILE A 942 -35.31 -10.77 -26.58
CA ILE A 942 -35.00 -9.33 -26.71
C ILE A 942 -35.94 -8.60 -27.70
N GLU A 943 -36.74 -9.30 -28.49
CA GLU A 943 -37.60 -8.74 -29.55
C GLU A 943 -38.53 -7.61 -29.04
N PRO A 944 -39.18 -7.73 -27.85
CA PRO A 944 -40.01 -6.63 -27.32
C PRO A 944 -39.26 -5.33 -27.11
N HIS A 945 -37.98 -5.45 -26.68
CA HIS A 945 -37.09 -4.31 -26.47
C HIS A 945 -36.61 -3.71 -27.80
N ARG A 946 -36.33 -4.55 -28.75
CA ARG A 946 -36.00 -4.13 -30.13
C ARG A 946 -37.16 -3.35 -30.74
N ASP A 947 -38.36 -3.84 -30.63
CA ASP A 947 -39.57 -3.16 -31.13
C ASP A 947 -39.80 -1.80 -30.46
N ALA A 948 -39.51 -1.68 -29.15
CA ALA A 948 -39.58 -0.39 -28.45
C ALA A 948 -38.58 0.63 -29.03
N VAL A 949 -37.36 0.19 -29.35
CA VAL A 949 -36.36 1.06 -29.98
C VAL A 949 -36.78 1.43 -31.41
N LEU A 950 -37.35 0.51 -32.16
CA LEU A 950 -37.86 0.83 -33.52
C LEU A 950 -38.99 1.84 -33.47
N ARG A 951 -39.92 1.73 -32.53
CA ARG A 951 -40.98 2.73 -32.30
C ARG A 951 -40.41 4.11 -31.97
N LEU A 952 -39.35 4.18 -31.14
CA LEU A 952 -38.64 5.43 -30.88
C LEU A 952 -38.03 6.01 -32.17
N TRP A 953 -37.37 5.17 -32.97
CA TRP A 953 -36.75 5.57 -34.22
C TRP A 953 -37.79 6.17 -35.21
N ASP A 954 -38.91 5.47 -35.38
CA ASP A 954 -40.01 5.91 -36.25
C ASP A 954 -40.64 7.23 -35.74
N ALA A 955 -40.85 7.37 -34.45
CA ALA A 955 -41.39 8.59 -33.86
C ALA A 955 -40.48 9.80 -34.02
N VAL A 956 -39.15 9.61 -34.04
CA VAL A 956 -38.16 10.67 -34.16
C VAL A 956 -37.91 11.06 -35.63
N PHE A 957 -37.78 10.09 -36.55
CA PHE A 957 -37.29 10.36 -37.91
C PHE A 957 -38.35 10.18 -39.01
N ILE A 958 -39.45 9.44 -38.79
CA ILE A 958 -40.46 9.18 -39.82
C ILE A 958 -41.74 9.99 -39.56
N GLY A 959 -41.94 10.43 -38.32
CA GLY A 959 -43.15 11.18 -37.89
C GLY A 959 -44.35 10.28 -37.65
N PRO A 960 -45.47 10.78 -37.05
CA PRO A 960 -46.63 9.99 -36.77
C PRO A 960 -47.22 9.52 -38.09
N SER A 961 -47.18 8.21 -38.36
CA SER A 961 -47.96 7.61 -39.44
C SER A 961 -49.45 7.96 -39.21
N THR A 962 -50.01 8.79 -40.08
CA THR A 962 -51.45 9.04 -40.12
C THR A 962 -52.14 7.67 -40.22
N PRO A 963 -53.08 7.32 -39.29
CA PRO A 963 -53.80 6.08 -39.45
C PRO A 963 -54.57 6.14 -40.73
N THR A 964 -54.32 5.20 -41.64
CA THR A 964 -55.12 5.02 -42.86
C THR A 964 -56.56 4.82 -42.44
N PRO A 965 -57.57 5.62 -42.91
CA PRO A 965 -58.93 5.39 -42.55
C PRO A 965 -59.36 4.03 -43.07
N THR A 966 -59.66 3.10 -42.16
CA THR A 966 -60.34 1.84 -42.49
C THR A 966 -61.63 2.23 -43.20
N ALA A 967 -61.70 1.97 -44.53
CA ALA A 967 -62.95 2.04 -45.27
C ALA A 967 -63.91 1.03 -44.67
N THR A 968 -65.02 1.55 -44.14
CA THR A 968 -66.24 0.80 -43.76
C THR A 968 -66.87 0.14 -44.97
#